data_e3acf8d315a61e053b45b2c42d124a28
#
_entry.id   e3acf8d315a61e053b45b2c42d124a28
#
_cell.length_a   1.000
_cell.length_b   1.000
_cell.length_c   1.000
_cell.angle_alpha   90.00
_cell.angle_beta   90.00
_cell.angle_gamma   90.00
#
_symmetry.space_group_name_H-M   'P 1'
#
loop_
_entity.id
_entity.type
_entity.pdbx_description
1 polymer ?
#
loop_
_entity_poly.entity_id
_entity_poly.type
_entity_poly.pdbx_seq_one_letter_code
_entity_poly.pdbx_strand_id
1 'polypeptide(L)'
;MAKKPKKLSDDELASHLSSEIEQATGHMNSELSSQREDSMKYYLGEKFGNEIDGRSEIVTTDVRDTVEYIMPSLMRIFTTHNNVAEFEPQGPEDVEMAKQATDYCNYVFNKQNNGFKVLYDTFKDALISKTGIVKHFWEQKTEVSTENYTNLTEIEYQAVLANDELEVLEHTETLIQEAQLDQNGMMVSPEIITHDIKAKRTKTDGQVRISSVPPEEFLISRRAVDIESAPFICHRVKKTISDLILEGYDPKVVENLPTYSQSQAEWNEERLARFSYDDDSIPPDEGTGPSRQVWLDECYTHIDYDGDGVAELRKITKGGNVILDNIEIDYIPFSTICPLPIPHKFYGMSVADTVKDIQLIKSTIVRNILDNMYLTNNARYAVLAGQVELDDLLTSRPGGIVRMRSPNAVTPLPTPQISADAFNMVKYLDQVREERSGVSKMTQGLNPDVLTSHVTSGAISAATESAMQRTELIARIFAETGIKDVFRCIYQLIQRYEDREKIVFLNNKFVPIDPSKWKDKLNCTINVGIGSGSQQSKMQTMTGIMTIIQQLIQNGGMGTLVTPQNIYNAVSEFVAQSGYKNSDMFISNPAMMPPPKPPEPTIEEKVQAQKSQIELQKLQLQAKELEIDTQLKSQELQLKKEEAAIDLALKQQELQLKKSQLDLNEQELALEAVQNRPVGIGPT
;
A
#
# COMPACT_ATOMS: atom_id res chain seq x y z
N MET A 1 39.14 -28.42 -28.85
CA MET A 1 37.70 -28.75 -29.05
C MET A 1 36.99 -28.35 -27.80
N ALA A 2 36.21 -27.28 -27.82
CA ALA A 2 35.32 -26.92 -26.70
C ALA A 2 34.31 -28.07 -26.53
N LYS A 3 34.24 -28.66 -25.34
CA LYS A 3 33.18 -29.61 -25.02
C LYS A 3 31.83 -28.89 -25.25
N LYS A 4 30.93 -29.56 -26.01
CA LYS A 4 29.56 -29.07 -26.13
C LYS A 4 29.01 -28.90 -24.69
N PRO A 5 28.33 -27.78 -24.39
CA PRO A 5 27.68 -27.60 -23.11
C PRO A 5 26.78 -28.81 -22.83
N LYS A 6 26.90 -29.41 -21.66
CA LYS A 6 26.10 -30.57 -21.27
C LYS A 6 25.03 -30.06 -20.31
N LYS A 7 23.79 -30.07 -20.77
CA LYS A 7 22.63 -29.78 -19.93
C LYS A 7 22.58 -30.77 -18.75
N LEU A 8 22.31 -30.28 -17.56
CA LEU A 8 22.11 -31.12 -16.38
C LEU A 8 20.91 -32.04 -16.56
N SER A 9 21.04 -33.31 -16.18
CA SER A 9 19.89 -34.22 -16.14
C SER A 9 19.06 -33.98 -14.89
N ASP A 10 17.79 -34.39 -14.94
CA ASP A 10 16.85 -34.20 -13.79
C ASP A 10 17.36 -34.97 -12.54
N ASP A 11 18.01 -36.11 -12.70
CA ASP A 11 18.61 -36.88 -11.60
C ASP A 11 19.83 -36.16 -10.99
N GLU A 12 20.72 -35.58 -11.81
CA GLU A 12 21.87 -34.80 -11.35
C GLU A 12 21.37 -33.53 -10.62
N LEU A 13 20.33 -32.88 -11.14
CA LEU A 13 19.70 -31.69 -10.56
C LEU A 13 19.01 -32.01 -9.24
N ALA A 14 18.22 -33.09 -9.16
CA ALA A 14 17.57 -33.54 -7.93
C ALA A 14 18.57 -33.88 -6.83
N SER A 15 19.68 -34.52 -7.19
CA SER A 15 20.77 -34.83 -6.26
C SER A 15 21.44 -33.57 -5.72
N HIS A 16 21.74 -32.60 -6.60
CA HIS A 16 22.32 -31.32 -6.21
C HIS A 16 21.38 -30.56 -5.25
N LEU A 17 20.12 -30.42 -5.59
CA LEU A 17 19.11 -29.75 -4.74
C LEU A 17 18.95 -30.47 -3.39
N SER A 18 18.97 -31.81 -3.37
CA SER A 18 18.88 -32.57 -2.12
C SER A 18 20.07 -32.27 -1.20
N SER A 19 21.26 -32.14 -1.76
CA SER A 19 22.46 -31.75 -0.99
C SER A 19 22.38 -30.32 -0.43
N GLU A 20 21.88 -29.36 -1.24
CA GLU A 20 21.71 -27.98 -0.76
C GLU A 20 20.63 -27.88 0.31
N ILE A 21 19.51 -28.60 0.15
CA ILE A 21 18.45 -28.68 1.18
C ILE A 21 18.99 -29.27 2.48
N GLU A 22 19.78 -30.37 2.39
CA GLU A 22 20.35 -31.00 3.55
C GLU A 22 21.33 -30.09 4.30
N GLN A 23 22.16 -29.33 3.56
CA GLN A 23 23.06 -28.33 4.15
C GLN A 23 22.29 -27.19 4.82
N ALA A 24 21.24 -26.67 4.17
CA ALA A 24 20.42 -25.61 4.72
C ALA A 24 19.62 -26.08 5.94
N THR A 25 19.07 -27.30 5.90
CA THR A 25 18.36 -27.94 7.01
C THR A 25 19.31 -28.21 8.18
N GLY A 26 20.54 -28.71 7.92
CA GLY A 26 21.53 -28.92 8.93
C GLY A 26 21.95 -27.64 9.65
N HIS A 27 22.02 -26.52 8.92
CA HIS A 27 22.26 -25.21 9.53
C HIS A 27 21.07 -24.74 10.39
N MET A 28 19.85 -24.93 9.91
CA MET A 28 18.65 -24.57 10.66
C MET A 28 18.46 -25.41 11.92
N ASN A 29 18.67 -26.73 11.83
CA ASN A 29 18.42 -27.65 12.94
C ASN A 29 19.55 -27.63 14.01
N SER A 30 20.74 -27.06 13.73
CA SER A 30 21.86 -27.11 14.70
C SER A 30 21.63 -26.19 15.91
N GLU A 31 21.29 -24.93 15.69
CA GLU A 31 21.12 -23.95 16.78
C GLU A 31 19.87 -23.09 16.60
N LEU A 32 19.50 -22.76 15.35
CA LEU A 32 18.46 -21.81 15.07
C LEU A 32 17.07 -22.36 15.43
N SER A 33 16.80 -23.61 15.05
CA SER A 33 15.52 -24.28 15.34
C SER A 33 15.29 -24.40 16.84
N SER A 34 16.31 -24.87 17.59
CA SER A 34 16.21 -24.93 19.05
C SER A 34 15.99 -23.55 19.69
N GLN A 35 16.68 -22.51 19.21
CA GLN A 35 16.49 -21.15 19.74
C GLN A 35 15.09 -20.60 19.47
N ARG A 36 14.48 -20.93 18.31
CA ARG A 36 13.12 -20.53 17.94
C ARG A 36 12.06 -21.33 18.69
N GLU A 37 12.29 -22.64 18.84
CA GLU A 37 11.50 -23.52 19.70
C GLU A 37 11.42 -22.98 21.11
N ASP A 38 12.58 -22.72 21.74
CA ASP A 38 12.68 -22.11 23.06
C ASP A 38 11.88 -20.80 23.11
N SER A 39 12.11 -19.89 22.15
CA SER A 39 11.43 -18.61 22.13
C SER A 39 9.89 -18.75 22.05
N MET A 40 9.40 -19.74 21.30
CA MET A 40 7.98 -20.06 21.22
C MET A 40 7.46 -20.63 22.56
N LYS A 41 8.18 -21.57 23.19
CA LYS A 41 7.83 -22.12 24.51
C LYS A 41 7.77 -21.03 25.58
N TYR A 42 8.75 -20.11 25.60
CA TYR A 42 8.75 -18.97 26.51
C TYR A 42 7.57 -18.03 26.23
N TYR A 43 7.21 -17.80 24.97
CA TYR A 43 6.05 -17.01 24.58
C TYR A 43 4.74 -17.68 25.03
N LEU A 44 4.61 -19.00 24.85
CA LEU A 44 3.44 -19.77 25.27
C LEU A 44 3.35 -19.90 26.80
N GLY A 45 4.47 -19.72 27.52
CA GLY A 45 4.54 -19.87 28.97
C GLY A 45 4.56 -21.33 29.39
N GLU A 46 5.18 -22.19 28.59
CA GLU A 46 5.35 -23.60 28.89
C GLU A 46 6.36 -23.80 30.00
N LYS A 47 6.35 -24.98 30.62
CA LYS A 47 7.32 -25.36 31.67
C LYS A 47 8.72 -25.47 31.06
N PHE A 48 9.71 -24.99 31.80
CA PHE A 48 11.11 -24.97 31.33
C PHE A 48 11.83 -26.33 31.51
N GLY A 49 11.19 -27.29 32.20
CA GLY A 49 11.82 -28.58 32.56
C GLY A 49 12.75 -28.52 33.77
N ASN A 50 12.85 -27.37 34.44
CA ASN A 50 13.59 -27.18 35.68
C ASN A 50 12.67 -27.16 36.92
N GLU A 51 11.40 -27.51 36.77
CA GLU A 51 10.40 -27.64 37.81
C GLU A 51 10.71 -28.89 38.66
N ILE A 52 10.43 -28.76 39.96
CA ILE A 52 10.61 -29.86 40.92
C ILE A 52 9.23 -30.41 41.27
N ASP A 53 9.00 -31.68 41.04
CA ASP A 53 7.75 -32.34 41.36
C ASP A 53 7.33 -32.12 42.84
N GLY A 54 6.05 -31.81 43.05
CA GLY A 54 5.50 -31.46 44.36
C GLY A 54 5.80 -30.04 44.84
N ARG A 55 6.37 -29.16 44.00
CA ARG A 55 6.61 -27.74 44.28
C ARG A 55 5.84 -26.86 43.32
N SER A 56 5.98 -25.54 43.46
CA SER A 56 5.37 -24.58 42.55
C SER A 56 5.95 -24.69 41.13
N GLU A 57 5.07 -24.79 40.14
CA GLU A 57 5.42 -24.91 38.71
C GLU A 57 5.09 -23.62 37.92
N ILE A 58 4.83 -22.52 38.62
CA ILE A 58 4.44 -21.28 37.97
C ILE A 58 5.52 -20.78 36.98
N VAL A 59 5.07 -20.34 35.79
CA VAL A 59 5.88 -19.68 34.78
C VAL A 59 5.38 -18.27 34.60
N THR A 60 6.28 -17.29 34.63
CA THR A 60 5.94 -15.89 34.26
C THR A 60 5.99 -15.74 32.75
N THR A 61 5.19 -14.81 32.20
CA THR A 61 5.00 -14.65 30.73
C THR A 61 5.65 -13.37 30.20
N ASP A 62 6.85 -13.04 30.68
CA ASP A 62 7.51 -11.77 30.35
C ASP A 62 7.80 -11.59 28.84
N VAL A 63 8.09 -12.68 28.11
CA VAL A 63 8.26 -12.65 26.64
C VAL A 63 6.95 -12.32 25.95
N ARG A 64 5.85 -13.02 26.31
CA ARG A 64 4.52 -12.76 25.77
C ARG A 64 4.11 -11.31 26.01
N ASP A 65 4.22 -10.87 27.25
CA ASP A 65 3.83 -9.53 27.63
C ASP A 65 4.59 -8.47 26.83
N THR A 66 5.89 -8.65 26.64
CA THR A 66 6.72 -7.73 25.87
C THR A 66 6.33 -7.70 24.39
N VAL A 67 6.13 -8.86 23.75
CA VAL A 67 5.72 -8.96 22.34
C VAL A 67 4.34 -8.34 22.15
N GLU A 68 3.35 -8.68 23.00
CA GLU A 68 1.99 -8.17 22.89
C GLU A 68 1.89 -6.65 23.17
N TYR A 69 2.85 -6.05 23.88
CA TYR A 69 2.92 -4.59 24.03
C TYR A 69 3.54 -3.87 22.82
N ILE A 70 4.50 -4.49 22.15
CA ILE A 70 5.13 -3.91 20.96
C ILE A 70 4.20 -3.98 19.75
N MET A 71 3.46 -5.08 19.59
CA MET A 71 2.58 -5.33 18.44
C MET A 71 1.57 -4.21 18.14
N PRO A 72 0.77 -3.70 19.09
CA PRO A 72 -0.18 -2.62 18.79
C PRO A 72 0.50 -1.34 18.30
N SER A 73 1.68 -1.02 18.83
CA SER A 73 2.44 0.15 18.41
C SER A 73 2.97 0.00 16.99
N LEU A 74 3.53 -1.17 16.65
CA LEU A 74 3.96 -1.50 15.29
C LEU A 74 2.78 -1.46 14.31
N MET A 75 1.69 -2.17 14.62
CA MET A 75 0.52 -2.20 13.76
C MET A 75 -0.04 -0.79 13.53
N ARG A 76 -0.12 0.02 14.56
CA ARG A 76 -0.59 1.41 14.45
C ARG A 76 0.27 2.22 13.48
N ILE A 77 1.60 2.10 13.53
CA ILE A 77 2.51 2.82 12.64
C ILE A 77 2.19 2.54 11.18
N PHE A 78 1.96 1.29 10.80
CA PHE A 78 1.72 0.89 9.41
C PHE A 78 0.25 0.97 8.97
N THR A 79 -0.71 1.01 9.91
CA THR A 79 -2.14 1.00 9.56
C THR A 79 -2.85 2.33 9.80
N THR A 80 -2.17 3.34 10.34
CA THR A 80 -2.77 4.66 10.60
C THR A 80 -3.10 5.41 9.31
N HIS A 81 -2.31 5.24 8.26
CA HIS A 81 -2.52 5.87 6.96
C HIS A 81 -3.23 4.90 6.00
N ASN A 82 -4.02 5.44 5.07
CA ASN A 82 -4.65 4.62 4.04
C ASN A 82 -3.61 3.99 3.11
N ASN A 83 -2.49 4.68 2.88
CA ASN A 83 -1.38 4.22 2.05
C ASN A 83 -0.21 3.82 2.94
N VAL A 84 0.13 2.53 2.92
CA VAL A 84 1.31 1.98 3.61
C VAL A 84 2.59 2.39 2.87
N ALA A 85 2.54 2.34 1.54
CA ALA A 85 3.65 2.71 0.67
C ALA A 85 3.23 3.80 -0.31
N GLU A 86 4.18 4.65 -0.70
CA GLU A 86 4.03 5.67 -1.73
C GLU A 86 5.13 5.51 -2.78
N PHE A 87 4.73 5.59 -4.06
CA PHE A 87 5.66 5.59 -5.17
C PHE A 87 5.97 7.02 -5.58
N GLU A 88 7.25 7.34 -5.67
CA GLU A 88 7.73 8.67 -6.01
C GLU A 88 7.96 8.79 -7.51
N PRO A 89 7.47 9.87 -8.16
CA PRO A 89 7.73 10.11 -9.57
C PRO A 89 9.21 10.43 -9.80
N GLN A 90 9.78 9.94 -10.88
CA GLN A 90 11.15 10.27 -11.30
C GLN A 90 11.21 11.50 -12.23
N GLY A 91 10.09 11.83 -12.88
CA GLY A 91 9.95 12.97 -13.75
C GLY A 91 8.59 13.67 -13.60
N PRO A 92 8.43 14.90 -14.10
CA PRO A 92 7.17 15.63 -14.04
C PRO A 92 6.02 14.90 -14.74
N GLU A 93 6.33 14.11 -15.76
CA GLU A 93 5.37 13.31 -16.54
C GLU A 93 4.85 12.09 -15.77
N ASP A 94 5.55 11.65 -14.73
CA ASP A 94 5.25 10.42 -14.00
C ASP A 94 4.37 10.63 -12.77
N VAL A 95 4.02 11.88 -12.45
CA VAL A 95 3.30 12.23 -11.21
C VAL A 95 1.95 11.52 -11.12
N GLU A 96 1.19 11.52 -12.21
CA GLU A 96 -0.13 10.90 -12.24
C GLU A 96 -0.02 9.36 -12.18
N MET A 97 0.95 8.79 -12.89
CA MET A 97 1.24 7.37 -12.90
C MET A 97 1.70 6.88 -11.52
N ALA A 98 2.62 7.60 -10.86
CA ALA A 98 3.09 7.26 -9.53
C ALA A 98 1.95 7.28 -8.49
N LYS A 99 1.02 8.23 -8.63
CA LYS A 99 -0.18 8.28 -7.79
C LYS A 99 -1.11 7.10 -8.04
N GLN A 100 -1.36 6.75 -9.31
CA GLN A 100 -2.17 5.58 -9.66
C GLN A 100 -1.52 4.28 -9.15
N ALA A 101 -0.21 4.13 -9.31
CA ALA A 101 0.55 3.00 -8.79
C ALA A 101 0.46 2.91 -7.26
N THR A 102 0.58 4.04 -6.56
CA THR A 102 0.42 4.12 -5.11
C THR A 102 -0.96 3.64 -4.68
N ASP A 103 -2.01 4.20 -5.25
CA ASP A 103 -3.39 3.86 -4.88
C ASP A 103 -3.71 2.39 -5.19
N TYR A 104 -3.26 1.89 -6.36
CA TYR A 104 -3.54 0.53 -6.78
C TYR A 104 -2.73 -0.53 -6.02
N CYS A 105 -1.43 -0.34 -5.81
CA CYS A 105 -0.63 -1.29 -5.02
C CYS A 105 -1.14 -1.39 -3.57
N ASN A 106 -1.54 -0.27 -2.95
CA ASN A 106 -2.15 -0.29 -1.62
C ASN A 106 -3.53 -0.99 -1.62
N TYR A 107 -4.32 -0.84 -2.68
CA TYR A 107 -5.58 -1.57 -2.86
C TYR A 107 -5.34 -3.09 -2.95
N VAL A 108 -4.38 -3.53 -3.78
CA VAL A 108 -3.99 -4.93 -3.92
C VAL A 108 -3.53 -5.49 -2.58
N PHE A 109 -2.68 -4.77 -1.87
CA PHE A 109 -2.19 -5.19 -0.56
C PHE A 109 -3.31 -5.28 0.49
N ASN A 110 -4.10 -4.23 0.67
CA ASN A 110 -5.06 -4.13 1.77
C ASN A 110 -6.39 -4.85 1.50
N LYS A 111 -6.87 -4.85 0.24
CA LYS A 111 -8.21 -5.35 -0.10
C LYS A 111 -8.19 -6.74 -0.72
N GLN A 112 -7.26 -7.00 -1.65
CA GLN A 112 -7.18 -8.31 -2.28
C GLN A 112 -6.48 -9.34 -1.39
N ASN A 113 -5.48 -8.92 -0.59
CA ASN A 113 -4.62 -9.82 0.19
C ASN A 113 -4.76 -9.73 1.71
N ASN A 114 -5.72 -8.98 2.25
CA ASN A 114 -5.85 -8.79 3.69
C ASN A 114 -4.51 -8.37 4.35
N GLY A 115 -3.93 -7.26 3.87
CA GLY A 115 -2.61 -6.78 4.29
C GLY A 115 -2.43 -6.63 5.80
N PHE A 116 -3.51 -6.33 6.54
CA PHE A 116 -3.46 -6.27 8.00
C PHE A 116 -3.03 -7.62 8.61
N LYS A 117 -3.62 -8.72 8.16
CA LYS A 117 -3.27 -10.06 8.67
C LYS A 117 -1.85 -10.44 8.28
N VAL A 118 -1.45 -10.17 7.04
CA VAL A 118 -0.08 -10.45 6.58
C VAL A 118 0.95 -9.71 7.43
N LEU A 119 0.74 -8.41 7.71
CA LEU A 119 1.62 -7.63 8.58
C LEU A 119 1.64 -8.18 10.01
N TYR A 120 0.46 -8.49 10.57
CA TYR A 120 0.35 -9.00 11.93
C TYR A 120 1.13 -10.31 12.12
N ASP A 121 0.89 -11.29 11.25
CA ASP A 121 1.53 -12.60 11.32
C ASP A 121 3.06 -12.46 11.12
N THR A 122 3.48 -11.69 10.11
CA THR A 122 4.91 -11.48 9.80
C THR A 122 5.64 -10.74 10.92
N PHE A 123 5.05 -9.70 11.50
CA PHE A 123 5.67 -8.97 12.61
C PHE A 123 5.77 -9.83 13.86
N LYS A 124 4.75 -10.62 14.14
CA LYS A 124 4.74 -11.51 15.29
C LYS A 124 5.80 -12.59 15.17
N ASP A 125 5.92 -13.22 14.00
CA ASP A 125 7.00 -14.18 13.71
C ASP A 125 8.39 -13.53 13.86
N ALA A 126 8.59 -12.33 13.34
CA ALA A 126 9.85 -11.61 13.49
C ALA A 126 10.21 -11.35 14.95
N LEU A 127 9.23 -10.93 15.78
CA LEU A 127 9.45 -10.61 17.19
C LEU A 127 9.74 -11.86 18.05
N ILE A 128 9.18 -13.02 17.69
CA ILE A 128 9.35 -14.29 18.41
C ILE A 128 10.48 -15.11 17.80
N SER A 129 10.41 -15.38 16.48
CA SER A 129 11.26 -16.35 15.75
C SER A 129 12.40 -15.69 14.96
N LYS A 130 12.81 -14.46 15.30
CA LYS A 130 13.91 -13.66 14.72
C LYS A 130 13.63 -13.07 13.34
N THR A 131 12.85 -13.75 12.50
CA THR A 131 12.63 -13.35 11.11
C THR A 131 11.19 -13.59 10.71
N GLY A 132 10.54 -12.56 10.18
CA GLY A 132 9.26 -12.68 9.50
C GLY A 132 9.48 -12.75 7.99
N ILE A 133 8.75 -13.61 7.31
CA ILE A 133 8.94 -13.93 5.89
C ILE A 133 7.63 -13.73 5.17
N VAL A 134 7.69 -13.05 4.04
CA VAL A 134 6.54 -12.81 3.16
C VAL A 134 6.86 -13.34 1.78
N LYS A 135 5.97 -14.15 1.21
CA LYS A 135 6.01 -14.63 -0.18
C LYS A 135 5.03 -13.82 -1.01
N HIS A 136 5.47 -13.38 -2.19
CA HIS A 136 4.64 -12.66 -3.14
C HIS A 136 4.74 -13.34 -4.51
N PHE A 137 3.59 -13.69 -5.09
CA PHE A 137 3.53 -14.42 -6.35
C PHE A 137 2.25 -14.11 -7.11
N TRP A 138 2.24 -14.45 -8.39
CA TRP A 138 1.05 -14.39 -9.20
C TRP A 138 0.26 -15.70 -9.06
N GLU A 139 -1.00 -15.60 -8.65
CA GLU A 139 -1.91 -16.73 -8.53
C GLU A 139 -2.96 -16.66 -9.65
N GLN A 140 -3.09 -17.74 -10.42
CA GLN A 140 -4.20 -17.89 -11.36
C GLN A 140 -5.34 -18.60 -10.64
N LYS A 141 -6.49 -17.94 -10.54
CA LYS A 141 -7.68 -18.51 -9.96
C LYS A 141 -8.69 -18.81 -11.05
N THR A 142 -9.08 -20.04 -11.16
CA THR A 142 -10.11 -20.48 -12.09
C THR A 142 -11.44 -20.54 -11.34
N GLU A 143 -12.37 -19.66 -11.67
CA GLU A 143 -13.73 -19.67 -11.15
C GLU A 143 -14.64 -20.39 -12.14
N VAL A 144 -15.31 -21.42 -11.66
CA VAL A 144 -16.26 -22.20 -12.44
C VAL A 144 -17.68 -21.86 -11.97
N SER A 145 -18.49 -21.34 -12.89
CA SER A 145 -19.91 -21.05 -12.64
C SER A 145 -20.76 -21.79 -13.68
N THR A 146 -21.97 -22.19 -13.30
CA THR A 146 -22.93 -22.79 -14.22
C THR A 146 -23.99 -21.73 -14.54
N GLU A 147 -24.13 -21.42 -15.81
CA GLU A 147 -25.09 -20.45 -16.33
C GLU A 147 -26.13 -21.17 -17.21
N ASN A 148 -27.39 -20.77 -17.07
CA ASN A 148 -28.50 -21.32 -17.87
C ASN A 148 -28.98 -20.21 -18.80
N TYR A 149 -28.95 -20.48 -20.09
CA TYR A 149 -29.45 -19.61 -21.13
C TYR A 149 -30.72 -20.24 -21.72
N THR A 150 -31.81 -19.50 -21.80
CA THR A 150 -33.10 -19.98 -22.28
C THR A 150 -33.58 -19.13 -23.45
N ASN A 151 -34.22 -19.78 -24.43
CA ASN A 151 -34.79 -19.13 -25.63
C ASN A 151 -33.77 -18.39 -26.49
N LEU A 152 -32.54 -18.88 -26.61
CA LEU A 152 -31.53 -18.29 -27.48
C LEU A 152 -31.89 -18.49 -28.96
N THR A 153 -31.66 -17.47 -29.76
CA THR A 153 -31.72 -17.58 -31.22
C THR A 153 -30.45 -18.29 -31.75
N GLU A 154 -30.51 -18.80 -32.98
CA GLU A 154 -29.35 -19.47 -33.61
C GLU A 154 -28.07 -18.58 -33.59
N ILE A 155 -28.20 -17.25 -33.80
CA ILE A 155 -27.08 -16.33 -33.76
C ILE A 155 -26.48 -16.21 -32.36
N GLU A 156 -27.32 -16.11 -31.34
CA GLU A 156 -26.91 -16.05 -29.94
C GLU A 156 -26.28 -17.39 -29.49
N TYR A 157 -26.81 -18.51 -29.94
CA TYR A 157 -26.24 -19.83 -29.71
C TYR A 157 -24.83 -19.96 -30.27
N GLN A 158 -24.64 -19.54 -31.54
CA GLN A 158 -23.30 -19.53 -32.16
C GLN A 158 -22.34 -18.59 -31.45
N ALA A 159 -22.82 -17.46 -30.91
CA ALA A 159 -22.00 -16.56 -30.11
C ALA A 159 -21.58 -17.20 -28.77
N VAL A 160 -22.44 -18.01 -28.15
CA VAL A 160 -22.08 -18.78 -26.95
C VAL A 160 -21.04 -19.86 -27.26
N LEU A 161 -21.19 -20.55 -28.42
CA LEU A 161 -20.23 -21.57 -28.85
C LEU A 161 -18.84 -21.00 -29.26
N ALA A 162 -18.82 -19.76 -29.72
CA ALA A 162 -17.59 -19.05 -30.09
C ALA A 162 -16.84 -18.47 -28.88
N ASN A 163 -17.42 -18.54 -27.68
CA ASN A 163 -16.80 -18.02 -26.47
C ASN A 163 -16.00 -19.12 -25.78
N ASP A 164 -14.67 -19.01 -25.81
CA ASP A 164 -13.73 -19.98 -25.20
C ASP A 164 -13.91 -20.14 -23.67
N GLU A 165 -14.57 -19.19 -23.00
CA GLU A 165 -14.86 -19.27 -21.56
C GLU A 165 -16.08 -20.19 -21.25
N LEU A 166 -16.88 -20.55 -22.25
CA LEU A 166 -18.15 -21.27 -22.07
C LEU A 166 -18.06 -22.69 -22.62
N GLU A 167 -18.23 -23.67 -21.77
CA GLU A 167 -18.36 -25.08 -22.14
C GLU A 167 -19.81 -25.52 -22.03
N VAL A 168 -20.45 -25.92 -23.14
CA VAL A 168 -21.85 -26.38 -23.14
C VAL A 168 -21.94 -27.77 -22.51
N LEU A 169 -22.69 -27.87 -21.41
CA LEU A 169 -22.95 -29.14 -20.69
C LEU A 169 -24.19 -29.84 -21.20
N GLU A 170 -25.27 -29.10 -21.41
CA GLU A 170 -26.56 -29.60 -21.84
C GLU A 170 -27.12 -28.63 -22.90
N HIS A 171 -27.70 -29.17 -23.97
CA HIS A 171 -28.33 -28.41 -25.03
C HIS A 171 -29.66 -29.03 -25.41
N THR A 172 -30.70 -28.19 -25.46
CA THR A 172 -32.06 -28.62 -25.85
C THR A 172 -32.55 -27.65 -26.92
N GLU A 173 -33.05 -28.23 -28.02
CA GLU A 173 -33.63 -27.46 -29.14
C GLU A 173 -35.17 -27.52 -29.01
N THR A 174 -35.81 -26.35 -29.14
CA THR A 174 -37.25 -26.22 -29.15
C THR A 174 -37.70 -25.52 -30.41
N LEU A 175 -38.51 -26.23 -31.21
CA LEU A 175 -39.09 -25.71 -32.44
C LEU A 175 -40.30 -24.85 -32.07
N ILE A 176 -40.22 -23.53 -32.33
CA ILE A 176 -41.33 -22.59 -32.10
C ILE A 176 -42.25 -22.48 -33.33
N GLN A 177 -41.67 -22.49 -34.50
CA GLN A 177 -42.40 -22.35 -35.75
C GLN A 177 -41.79 -23.23 -36.84
N GLU A 178 -42.61 -24.06 -37.49
CA GLU A 178 -42.19 -24.84 -38.67
C GLU A 178 -42.11 -23.91 -39.91
N ALA A 179 -41.19 -24.27 -40.81
CA ALA A 179 -41.07 -23.56 -42.08
C ALA A 179 -42.35 -23.64 -42.89
N GLN A 180 -42.94 -22.53 -43.30
CA GLN A 180 -44.13 -22.51 -44.16
C GLN A 180 -43.68 -22.31 -45.60
N LEU A 181 -44.09 -23.27 -46.47
CA LEU A 181 -43.87 -23.20 -47.90
C LEU A 181 -45.19 -22.80 -48.61
N ASP A 182 -45.12 -21.92 -49.61
CA ASP A 182 -46.26 -21.59 -50.46
C ASP A 182 -46.56 -22.73 -51.46
N GLN A 183 -47.73 -22.68 -52.11
CA GLN A 183 -48.18 -23.67 -53.13
C GLN A 183 -47.16 -23.88 -54.25
N ASN A 184 -46.25 -22.94 -54.45
CA ASN A 184 -45.14 -23.02 -55.45
C ASN A 184 -43.82 -23.52 -54.84
N GLY A 185 -43.77 -23.99 -53.59
CA GLY A 185 -42.53 -24.43 -52.95
C GLY A 185 -41.56 -23.36 -52.53
N MET A 186 -41.98 -22.08 -52.52
CA MET A 186 -41.18 -20.99 -51.99
C MET A 186 -41.42 -20.80 -50.48
N MET A 187 -40.33 -20.58 -49.72
CA MET A 187 -40.34 -20.40 -48.30
C MET A 187 -41.01 -19.04 -47.95
N VAL A 188 -42.15 -19.05 -47.26
CA VAL A 188 -42.89 -17.87 -46.89
C VAL A 188 -42.47 -17.39 -45.48
N SER A 189 -42.19 -18.32 -44.58
CA SER A 189 -41.58 -18.01 -43.28
C SER A 189 -40.51 -19.06 -42.95
N PRO A 190 -39.35 -18.62 -42.39
CA PRO A 190 -38.29 -19.55 -42.00
C PRO A 190 -38.72 -20.33 -40.73
N GLU A 191 -38.11 -21.47 -40.55
CA GLU A 191 -38.17 -22.23 -39.32
C GLU A 191 -37.53 -21.41 -38.19
N ILE A 192 -38.18 -21.34 -37.02
CA ILE A 192 -37.67 -20.65 -35.85
C ILE A 192 -37.42 -21.72 -34.77
N ILE A 193 -36.14 -21.98 -34.53
CA ILE A 193 -35.66 -22.86 -33.47
C ILE A 193 -35.10 -21.97 -32.35
N THR A 194 -35.40 -22.31 -31.12
CA THR A 194 -34.75 -21.72 -29.94
C THR A 194 -33.95 -22.77 -29.21
N HIS A 195 -32.88 -22.34 -28.63
CA HIS A 195 -31.92 -23.18 -27.92
C HIS A 195 -31.93 -22.84 -26.43
N ASP A 196 -32.10 -23.88 -25.62
CA ASP A 196 -31.89 -23.80 -24.17
C ASP A 196 -30.58 -24.51 -23.84
N ILE A 197 -29.67 -23.78 -23.19
CA ILE A 197 -28.31 -24.24 -22.92
C ILE A 197 -28.00 -24.09 -21.46
N LYS A 198 -27.38 -25.13 -20.91
CA LYS A 198 -26.70 -25.09 -19.65
C LYS A 198 -25.19 -25.10 -19.93
N ALA A 199 -24.53 -23.99 -19.67
CA ALA A 199 -23.12 -23.83 -19.94
C ALA A 199 -22.34 -23.70 -18.63
N LYS A 200 -21.14 -24.29 -18.62
CA LYS A 200 -20.16 -24.11 -17.57
C LYS A 200 -19.24 -22.97 -18.01
N ARG A 201 -19.26 -21.88 -17.27
CA ARG A 201 -18.34 -20.76 -17.49
C ARG A 201 -17.11 -20.96 -16.66
N THR A 202 -15.97 -21.03 -17.33
CA THR A 202 -14.65 -21.12 -16.72
C THR A 202 -13.93 -19.80 -16.93
N LYS A 203 -13.91 -18.95 -15.88
CA LYS A 203 -13.19 -17.69 -15.91
C LYS A 203 -11.87 -17.85 -15.17
N THR A 204 -10.77 -17.72 -15.90
CA THR A 204 -9.43 -17.67 -15.31
C THR A 204 -9.07 -16.21 -15.06
N ASP A 205 -8.99 -15.83 -13.80
CA ASP A 205 -8.56 -14.49 -13.38
C ASP A 205 -7.26 -14.63 -12.59
N GLY A 206 -6.32 -13.76 -12.88
CA GLY A 206 -5.03 -13.73 -12.19
C GLY A 206 -5.00 -12.60 -11.17
N GLN A 207 -4.38 -12.84 -10.03
CA GLN A 207 -4.20 -11.85 -8.98
C GLN A 207 -2.84 -11.95 -8.31
N VAL A 208 -2.33 -10.83 -7.83
CA VAL A 208 -1.15 -10.81 -6.97
C VAL A 208 -1.53 -11.39 -5.60
N ARG A 209 -0.81 -12.42 -5.16
CA ARG A 209 -0.99 -13.06 -3.86
C ARG A 209 0.18 -12.75 -2.95
N ILE A 210 -0.14 -12.41 -1.69
CA ILE A 210 0.84 -12.11 -0.65
C ILE A 210 0.48 -12.94 0.57
N SER A 211 1.44 -13.73 1.05
CA SER A 211 1.23 -14.61 2.21
C SER A 211 2.41 -14.54 3.16
N SER A 212 2.15 -14.57 4.46
CA SER A 212 3.18 -14.82 5.46
C SER A 212 3.59 -16.29 5.41
N VAL A 213 4.88 -16.55 5.50
CA VAL A 213 5.47 -17.90 5.47
C VAL A 213 6.00 -18.21 6.86
N PRO A 214 5.59 -19.34 7.45
CA PRO A 214 6.16 -19.79 8.73
C PRO A 214 7.67 -19.94 8.64
N PRO A 215 8.44 -19.43 9.62
CA PRO A 215 9.90 -19.45 9.57
C PRO A 215 10.50 -20.86 9.45
N GLU A 216 9.80 -21.88 9.95
CA GLU A 216 10.20 -23.29 9.87
C GLU A 216 10.06 -23.91 8.47
N GLU A 217 9.26 -23.30 7.60
CA GLU A 217 9.05 -23.73 6.21
C GLU A 217 10.05 -23.09 5.23
N PHE A 218 10.86 -22.14 5.72
CA PHE A 218 11.80 -21.39 4.91
C PHE A 218 13.24 -21.75 5.23
N LEU A 219 13.95 -22.27 4.24
CA LEU A 219 15.36 -22.64 4.31
C LEU A 219 16.20 -21.70 3.48
N ILE A 220 17.33 -21.29 4.00
CA ILE A 220 18.29 -20.45 3.28
C ILE A 220 19.72 -20.94 3.50
N SER A 221 20.56 -20.77 2.51
CA SER A 221 21.99 -21.12 2.61
C SER A 221 22.65 -20.39 3.78
N ARG A 222 23.49 -21.09 4.53
CA ARG A 222 24.27 -20.53 5.65
C ARG A 222 25.12 -19.31 5.28
N ARG A 223 25.50 -19.21 4.00
CA ARG A 223 26.35 -18.11 3.50
C ARG A 223 25.57 -16.86 3.10
N ALA A 224 24.26 -16.93 3.08
CA ALA A 224 23.42 -15.81 2.69
C ALA A 224 23.48 -14.67 3.73
N VAL A 225 23.55 -13.47 3.22
CA VAL A 225 23.45 -12.23 4.00
C VAL A 225 22.06 -11.61 3.82
N ASP A 226 21.53 -11.66 2.61
CA ASP A 226 20.21 -11.17 2.21
C ASP A 226 19.55 -12.14 1.21
N ILE A 227 18.31 -11.88 0.85
CA ILE A 227 17.55 -12.72 -0.10
C ILE A 227 18.14 -12.65 -1.50
N GLU A 228 18.52 -11.44 -1.97
CA GLU A 228 18.95 -11.25 -3.36
C GLU A 228 20.32 -11.93 -3.64
N SER A 229 21.22 -11.92 -2.66
CA SER A 229 22.55 -12.53 -2.79
C SER A 229 22.61 -14.01 -2.36
N ALA A 230 21.48 -14.57 -1.92
CA ALA A 230 21.44 -15.94 -1.44
C ALA A 230 21.69 -16.95 -2.57
N PRO A 231 22.69 -17.82 -2.47
CA PRO A 231 22.94 -18.83 -3.51
C PRO A 231 21.85 -19.88 -3.59
N PHE A 232 21.17 -20.16 -2.48
CA PHE A 232 20.11 -21.14 -2.39
C PHE A 232 19.05 -20.73 -1.35
N ILE A 233 17.78 -20.81 -1.75
CA ILE A 233 16.60 -20.65 -0.90
C ILE A 233 15.64 -21.79 -1.22
N CYS A 234 14.98 -22.34 -0.20
CA CYS A 234 13.93 -23.32 -0.37
C CYS A 234 12.74 -23.00 0.52
N HIS A 235 11.55 -23.02 -0.06
CA HIS A 235 10.28 -22.92 0.62
C HIS A 235 9.57 -24.29 0.58
N ARG A 236 9.32 -24.86 1.73
CA ARG A 236 8.58 -26.10 1.87
C ARG A 236 7.09 -25.80 1.93
N VAL A 237 6.34 -26.35 0.99
CA VAL A 237 4.90 -26.11 0.87
C VAL A 237 4.16 -27.43 1.00
N LYS A 238 3.10 -27.43 1.80
CA LYS A 238 2.20 -28.56 1.93
C LYS A 238 1.01 -28.37 0.99
N LYS A 239 0.83 -29.28 0.01
CA LYS A 239 -0.27 -29.23 -0.96
C LYS A 239 -0.99 -30.56 -1.03
N THR A 240 -2.27 -30.51 -1.43
CA THR A 240 -3.03 -31.73 -1.72
C THR A 240 -2.73 -32.22 -3.14
N ILE A 241 -2.91 -33.52 -3.38
CA ILE A 241 -2.80 -34.10 -4.74
C ILE A 241 -3.77 -33.42 -5.70
N SER A 242 -4.99 -33.11 -5.24
CA SER A 242 -6.00 -32.41 -6.02
C SER A 242 -5.51 -31.02 -6.49
N ASP A 243 -4.87 -30.25 -5.61
CA ASP A 243 -4.35 -28.93 -5.95
C ASP A 243 -3.23 -29.02 -7.02
N LEU A 244 -2.36 -30.03 -6.90
CA LEU A 244 -1.29 -30.27 -7.88
C LEU A 244 -1.80 -30.65 -9.26
N ILE A 245 -2.85 -31.48 -9.32
CA ILE A 245 -3.51 -31.83 -10.58
C ILE A 245 -4.19 -30.60 -11.20
N LEU A 246 -4.82 -29.74 -10.38
CA LEU A 246 -5.43 -28.47 -10.84
C LEU A 246 -4.37 -27.47 -11.34
N GLU A 247 -3.17 -27.50 -10.77
CA GLU A 247 -2.03 -26.70 -11.24
C GLU A 247 -1.44 -27.22 -12.56
N GLY A 248 -1.88 -28.39 -13.05
CA GLY A 248 -1.52 -28.95 -14.35
C GLY A 248 -0.41 -30.01 -14.30
N TYR A 249 -0.02 -30.51 -13.13
CA TYR A 249 0.96 -31.60 -13.03
C TYR A 249 0.35 -32.95 -13.44
N ASP A 250 1.20 -33.85 -13.99
CA ASP A 250 0.77 -35.18 -14.40
C ASP A 250 0.26 -36.01 -13.21
N PRO A 251 -1.02 -36.44 -13.21
CA PRO A 251 -1.61 -37.21 -12.13
C PRO A 251 -0.81 -38.45 -11.73
N LYS A 252 -0.18 -39.15 -12.70
CA LYS A 252 0.63 -40.36 -12.45
C LYS A 252 1.89 -40.07 -11.67
N VAL A 253 2.50 -38.89 -11.90
CA VAL A 253 3.69 -38.46 -11.18
C VAL A 253 3.31 -38.04 -9.76
N VAL A 254 2.24 -37.24 -9.64
CA VAL A 254 1.78 -36.68 -8.37
C VAL A 254 1.28 -37.77 -7.41
N GLU A 255 0.58 -38.79 -7.92
CA GLU A 255 0.08 -39.92 -7.10
C GLU A 255 1.22 -40.75 -6.49
N ASN A 256 2.40 -40.78 -7.11
CA ASN A 256 3.56 -41.53 -6.62
C ASN A 256 4.47 -40.73 -5.67
N LEU A 257 4.13 -39.46 -5.37
CA LEU A 257 4.92 -38.65 -4.43
C LEU A 257 4.82 -39.21 -3.00
N PRO A 258 5.87 -39.07 -2.18
CA PRO A 258 5.86 -39.49 -0.79
C PRO A 258 4.84 -38.68 0.01
N THR A 259 4.12 -39.35 0.94
CA THR A 259 3.19 -38.72 1.85
C THR A 259 3.91 -37.76 2.80
N TYR A 260 3.18 -36.74 3.29
CA TYR A 260 3.76 -35.71 4.15
C TYR A 260 4.29 -36.26 5.48
N SER A 261 3.67 -37.27 6.05
CA SER A 261 4.11 -37.92 7.29
C SER A 261 5.47 -38.61 7.21
N GLN A 262 5.92 -38.94 5.98
CA GLN A 262 7.22 -39.52 5.73
C GLN A 262 8.32 -38.48 5.58
N SER A 263 7.96 -37.19 5.51
CA SER A 263 8.92 -36.09 5.39
C SER A 263 9.48 -35.69 6.75
N GLN A 264 10.82 -35.51 6.83
CA GLN A 264 11.46 -34.91 8.02
C GLN A 264 10.97 -33.49 8.33
N ALA A 265 10.36 -32.82 7.37
CA ALA A 265 9.82 -31.47 7.56
C ALA A 265 8.64 -31.44 8.53
N GLU A 266 7.85 -32.51 8.63
CA GLU A 266 6.73 -32.61 9.58
C GLU A 266 7.19 -32.71 11.03
N TRP A 267 8.34 -33.33 11.27
CA TRP A 267 8.89 -33.61 12.60
C TRP A 267 9.89 -32.55 13.08
N ASN A 268 9.78 -31.31 12.57
CA ASN A 268 10.61 -30.20 13.04
C ASN A 268 10.14 -29.75 14.43
N GLU A 269 11.06 -29.67 15.39
CA GLU A 269 10.81 -29.27 16.80
C GLU A 269 10.15 -27.87 16.88
N GLU A 270 10.56 -26.94 16.03
CA GLU A 270 9.96 -25.58 15.95
C GLU A 270 8.49 -25.63 15.52
N ARG A 271 8.17 -26.48 14.54
CA ARG A 271 6.77 -26.69 14.09
C ARG A 271 5.94 -27.32 15.20
N LEU A 272 6.46 -28.35 15.86
CA LEU A 272 5.78 -29.01 16.99
C LEU A 272 5.52 -28.02 18.13
N ALA A 273 6.47 -27.16 18.48
CA ALA A 273 6.28 -26.13 19.49
C ALA A 273 5.20 -25.11 19.12
N ARG A 274 5.04 -24.77 17.83
CA ARG A 274 3.97 -23.86 17.36
C ARG A 274 2.57 -24.47 17.51
N PHE A 275 2.47 -25.77 17.35
CA PHE A 275 1.21 -26.55 17.42
C PHE A 275 1.04 -27.36 18.70
N SER A 276 1.77 -27.01 19.77
CA SER A 276 1.78 -27.76 21.05
C SER A 276 0.44 -27.88 21.76
N TYR A 277 -0.57 -27.15 21.33
CA TYR A 277 -1.95 -27.30 21.82
C TYR A 277 -2.75 -28.38 21.10
N ASP A 278 -2.26 -28.87 19.96
CA ASP A 278 -2.88 -29.96 19.24
C ASP A 278 -2.47 -31.28 19.91
N ASP A 279 -3.41 -32.22 20.06
CA ASP A 279 -3.18 -33.51 20.71
C ASP A 279 -2.20 -34.34 19.85
N ASP A 280 -0.90 -34.33 20.22
CA ASP A 280 0.17 -35.07 19.55
C ASP A 280 -0.04 -36.60 19.51
N SER A 281 -1.06 -37.11 20.21
CA SER A 281 -1.43 -38.53 20.24
C SER A 281 -2.23 -38.98 19.00
N ILE A 282 -2.74 -38.03 18.20
CA ILE A 282 -3.47 -38.35 16.99
C ILE A 282 -2.48 -38.35 15.82
N PRO A 283 -2.24 -39.49 15.14
CA PRO A 283 -1.46 -39.49 13.91
C PRO A 283 -2.09 -38.51 12.92
N PRO A 284 -1.30 -37.64 12.28
CA PRO A 284 -1.83 -36.70 11.33
C PRO A 284 -2.64 -37.47 10.26
N ASP A 285 -3.87 -37.03 10.02
CA ASP A 285 -4.70 -37.60 8.97
C ASP A 285 -4.07 -37.33 7.61
N GLU A 286 -3.48 -38.36 7.02
CA GLU A 286 -2.80 -38.25 5.72
C GLU A 286 -3.76 -37.93 4.59
N GLY A 287 -5.07 -38.00 4.82
CA GLY A 287 -6.07 -37.96 3.77
C GLY A 287 -6.02 -39.19 2.87
N THR A 288 -7.05 -39.39 2.08
CA THR A 288 -7.12 -40.51 1.12
C THR A 288 -7.38 -39.99 -0.28
N GLY A 289 -6.72 -40.60 -1.26
CA GLY A 289 -6.91 -40.26 -2.67
C GLY A 289 -6.56 -38.78 -2.98
N PRO A 290 -7.48 -37.99 -3.57
CA PRO A 290 -7.22 -36.59 -3.95
C PRO A 290 -6.90 -35.64 -2.80
N SER A 291 -7.39 -35.93 -1.57
CA SER A 291 -7.14 -35.12 -0.37
C SER A 291 -5.81 -35.42 0.31
N ARG A 292 -5.07 -36.43 -0.16
CA ARG A 292 -3.76 -36.78 0.37
C ARG A 292 -2.79 -35.58 0.23
N GLN A 293 -2.09 -35.26 1.31
CA GLN A 293 -1.15 -34.16 1.36
C GLN A 293 0.28 -34.63 1.11
N VAL A 294 1.04 -33.79 0.43
CA VAL A 294 2.46 -34.02 0.12
C VAL A 294 3.26 -32.75 0.40
N TRP A 295 4.51 -32.91 0.83
CA TRP A 295 5.45 -31.80 0.91
C TRP A 295 6.13 -31.58 -0.42
N LEU A 296 6.17 -30.32 -0.85
CA LEU A 296 6.92 -29.85 -2.01
C LEU A 296 8.03 -28.92 -1.55
N ASP A 297 9.18 -29.06 -2.14
CA ASP A 297 10.31 -28.15 -1.97
C ASP A 297 10.38 -27.24 -3.19
N GLU A 298 9.99 -25.97 -3.04
CA GLU A 298 10.20 -24.92 -4.04
C GLU A 298 11.57 -24.30 -3.84
N CYS A 299 12.53 -24.71 -4.64
CA CYS A 299 13.93 -24.29 -4.57
C CYS A 299 14.20 -23.12 -5.53
N TYR A 300 14.88 -22.11 -5.03
CA TYR A 300 15.34 -20.94 -5.78
C TYR A 300 16.88 -20.94 -5.70
N THR A 301 17.54 -21.15 -6.84
CA THR A 301 18.98 -21.35 -6.86
C THR A 301 19.61 -20.80 -8.11
N HIS A 302 20.86 -20.34 -7.97
CA HIS A 302 21.71 -19.99 -9.12
C HIS A 302 22.46 -21.24 -9.58
N ILE A 303 22.13 -21.77 -10.74
CA ILE A 303 22.70 -22.98 -11.32
C ILE A 303 22.95 -22.83 -12.80
N ASP A 304 24.11 -23.32 -13.28
CA ASP A 304 24.40 -23.47 -14.72
C ASP A 304 23.69 -24.73 -15.23
N TYR A 305 22.45 -24.51 -15.73
CA TYR A 305 21.60 -25.62 -16.18
C TYR A 305 21.92 -26.07 -17.62
N ASP A 306 22.25 -25.11 -18.48
CA ASP A 306 22.52 -25.37 -19.89
C ASP A 306 24.01 -25.72 -20.16
N GLY A 307 24.89 -25.52 -19.19
CA GLY A 307 26.32 -25.85 -19.25
C GLY A 307 27.17 -24.83 -20.00
N ASP A 308 26.69 -23.56 -20.09
CA ASP A 308 27.41 -22.47 -20.75
C ASP A 308 28.48 -21.83 -19.84
N GLY A 309 28.46 -22.11 -18.56
CA GLY A 309 29.38 -21.60 -17.54
C GLY A 309 28.85 -20.34 -16.83
N VAL A 310 27.63 -19.92 -17.09
CA VAL A 310 26.94 -18.83 -16.40
C VAL A 310 25.80 -19.42 -15.56
N ALA A 311 25.72 -19.03 -14.29
CA ALA A 311 24.67 -19.54 -13.42
C ALA A 311 23.39 -18.68 -13.60
N GLU A 312 22.28 -19.32 -13.95
CA GLU A 312 20.97 -18.75 -14.10
C GLU A 312 20.17 -18.87 -12.79
N LEU A 313 19.33 -17.88 -12.49
CA LEU A 313 18.40 -18.00 -11.37
C LEU A 313 17.20 -18.82 -11.79
N ARG A 314 16.99 -19.96 -11.14
CA ARG A 314 15.91 -20.89 -11.49
C ARG A 314 15.04 -21.22 -10.27
N LYS A 315 13.73 -21.30 -10.52
CA LYS A 315 12.75 -21.90 -9.61
C LYS A 315 12.57 -23.37 -9.99
N ILE A 316 12.87 -24.26 -9.06
CA ILE A 316 12.74 -25.69 -9.27
C ILE A 316 11.83 -26.25 -8.19
N THR A 317 10.72 -26.86 -8.58
CA THR A 317 9.78 -27.50 -7.68
C THR A 317 10.01 -28.99 -7.68
N LYS A 318 10.26 -29.59 -6.52
CA LYS A 318 10.42 -31.03 -6.38
C LYS A 318 9.54 -31.61 -5.28
N GLY A 319 9.09 -32.85 -5.49
CA GLY A 319 8.41 -33.67 -4.50
C GLY A 319 9.24 -34.93 -4.20
N GLY A 320 9.82 -34.99 -3.00
CA GLY A 320 10.80 -36.05 -2.71
C GLY A 320 12.02 -35.97 -3.63
N ASN A 321 12.23 -36.97 -4.49
CA ASN A 321 13.33 -36.98 -5.46
C ASN A 321 12.88 -36.67 -6.89
N VAL A 322 11.60 -36.36 -7.12
CA VAL A 322 11.04 -36.10 -8.45
C VAL A 322 10.97 -34.60 -8.68
N ILE A 323 11.52 -34.11 -9.80
CA ILE A 323 11.39 -32.76 -10.25
C ILE A 323 10.03 -32.62 -10.96
N LEU A 324 9.20 -31.70 -10.47
CA LEU A 324 7.89 -31.39 -11.04
C LEU A 324 7.95 -30.24 -12.03
N ASP A 325 8.80 -29.24 -11.75
CA ASP A 325 8.89 -28.02 -12.53
C ASP A 325 10.29 -27.40 -12.45
N ASN A 326 10.74 -26.75 -13.52
CA ASN A 326 12.04 -26.07 -13.60
C ASN A 326 11.93 -24.86 -14.54
N ILE A 327 11.77 -23.69 -13.96
CA ILE A 327 11.53 -22.42 -14.65
C ILE A 327 12.67 -21.45 -14.34
N GLU A 328 13.14 -20.74 -15.38
CA GLU A 328 14.02 -19.58 -15.21
C GLU A 328 13.22 -18.39 -14.71
N ILE A 329 13.75 -17.68 -13.73
CA ILE A 329 13.11 -16.53 -13.09
C ILE A 329 14.08 -15.37 -12.94
N ASP A 330 13.57 -14.15 -12.88
CA ASP A 330 14.38 -12.95 -12.78
C ASP A 330 14.57 -12.44 -11.33
N TYR A 331 13.73 -12.90 -10.41
CA TYR A 331 13.79 -12.47 -9.01
C TYR A 331 13.30 -13.55 -8.06
N ILE A 332 13.71 -13.45 -6.80
CA ILE A 332 13.30 -14.36 -5.73
C ILE A 332 12.06 -13.79 -5.04
N PRO A 333 10.92 -14.53 -4.99
CA PRO A 333 9.63 -13.99 -4.56
C PRO A 333 9.46 -13.96 -3.02
N PHE A 334 10.47 -13.55 -2.29
CA PHE A 334 10.44 -13.44 -0.83
C PHE A 334 10.95 -12.09 -0.36
N SER A 335 10.32 -11.57 0.68
CA SER A 335 10.81 -10.43 1.45
C SER A 335 10.90 -10.80 2.93
N THR A 336 11.91 -10.31 3.62
CA THR A 336 12.15 -10.67 5.01
C THR A 336 12.33 -9.45 5.89
N ILE A 337 11.91 -9.59 7.15
CA ILE A 337 12.08 -8.57 8.18
C ILE A 337 12.73 -9.20 9.42
N CYS A 338 13.62 -8.42 10.07
CA CYS A 338 14.25 -8.81 11.31
C CYS A 338 14.25 -7.61 12.28
N PRO A 339 13.79 -7.76 13.55
CA PRO A 339 13.66 -6.64 14.48
C PRO A 339 15.02 -6.10 14.95
N LEU A 340 16.01 -6.96 15.12
CA LEU A 340 17.35 -6.61 15.58
C LEU A 340 18.40 -7.25 14.66
N PRO A 341 18.64 -6.66 13.47
CA PRO A 341 19.57 -7.23 12.51
C PRO A 341 21.02 -7.22 13.05
N ILE A 342 21.74 -8.28 12.76
CA ILE A 342 23.19 -8.37 13.02
C ILE A 342 23.88 -8.12 11.67
N PRO A 343 24.83 -7.15 11.59
CA PRO A 343 25.52 -6.88 10.35
C PRO A 343 26.16 -8.12 9.73
N HIS A 344 26.02 -8.29 8.42
CA HIS A 344 26.57 -9.39 7.63
C HIS A 344 26.04 -10.78 7.98
N LYS A 345 24.88 -10.86 8.64
CA LYS A 345 24.16 -12.11 8.91
C LYS A 345 22.71 -12.00 8.50
N PHE A 346 22.18 -13.03 7.88
CA PHE A 346 20.76 -13.11 7.52
C PHE A 346 19.86 -13.15 8.77
N TYR A 347 20.19 -14.00 9.72
CA TYR A 347 19.45 -14.10 10.98
C TYR A 347 20.03 -13.17 12.03
N GLY A 348 19.19 -12.26 12.52
CA GLY A 348 19.50 -11.40 13.65
C GLY A 348 18.98 -11.96 14.98
N MET A 349 18.57 -11.07 15.88
CA MET A 349 17.98 -11.42 17.18
C MET A 349 16.50 -11.06 17.19
N SER A 350 15.71 -11.86 17.91
CA SER A 350 14.31 -11.55 18.21
C SER A 350 14.19 -10.67 19.47
N VAL A 351 13.03 -10.10 19.67
CA VAL A 351 12.71 -9.45 20.96
C VAL A 351 12.63 -10.49 22.07
N ALA A 352 12.14 -11.70 21.78
CA ALA A 352 12.13 -12.82 22.71
C ALA A 352 13.54 -13.14 23.24
N ASP A 353 14.57 -13.13 22.38
CA ASP A 353 15.97 -13.39 22.78
C ASP A 353 16.49 -12.40 23.83
N THR A 354 15.95 -11.18 23.89
CA THR A 354 16.38 -10.14 24.84
C THR A 354 15.76 -10.28 26.23
N VAL A 355 14.70 -11.10 26.37
CA VAL A 355 13.86 -11.18 27.57
C VAL A 355 13.81 -12.58 28.17
N LYS A 356 14.04 -13.63 27.38
CA LYS A 356 13.88 -15.04 27.84
C LYS A 356 14.69 -15.40 29.07
N ASP A 357 15.93 -14.90 29.22
CA ASP A 357 16.77 -15.12 30.39
C ASP A 357 16.17 -14.50 31.66
N ILE A 358 15.56 -13.32 31.52
CA ILE A 358 14.88 -12.63 32.62
C ILE A 358 13.67 -13.44 33.08
N GLN A 359 12.86 -13.96 32.13
CA GLN A 359 11.69 -14.78 32.41
C GLN A 359 12.06 -16.05 33.19
N LEU A 360 13.16 -16.72 32.78
CA LEU A 360 13.66 -17.92 33.47
C LEU A 360 14.05 -17.62 34.91
N ILE A 361 14.86 -16.59 35.13
CA ILE A 361 15.32 -16.19 36.49
C ILE A 361 14.13 -15.78 37.34
N LYS A 362 13.23 -14.93 36.80
CA LYS A 362 12.06 -14.42 37.52
C LYS A 362 11.13 -15.56 37.92
N SER A 363 10.83 -16.49 37.00
CA SER A 363 10.00 -17.67 37.30
C SER A 363 10.58 -18.49 38.42
N THR A 364 11.89 -18.73 38.41
CA THR A 364 12.62 -19.49 39.49
C THR A 364 12.50 -18.77 40.82
N ILE A 365 12.66 -17.46 40.87
CA ILE A 365 12.56 -16.70 42.13
C ILE A 365 11.10 -16.72 42.65
N VAL A 366 10.09 -16.52 41.75
CA VAL A 366 8.69 -16.57 42.15
C VAL A 366 8.29 -17.92 42.65
N ARG A 367 8.75 -19.03 42.04
CA ARG A 367 8.55 -20.39 42.53
C ARG A 367 9.11 -20.56 43.93
N ASN A 368 10.35 -20.13 44.18
CA ASN A 368 10.98 -20.22 45.49
C ASN A 368 10.23 -19.42 46.56
N ILE A 369 9.68 -18.23 46.19
CA ILE A 369 8.84 -17.41 47.08
C ILE A 369 7.56 -18.19 47.44
N LEU A 370 6.88 -18.75 46.46
CA LEU A 370 5.63 -19.50 46.65
C LEU A 370 5.87 -20.77 47.49
N ASP A 371 6.91 -21.54 47.16
CA ASP A 371 7.26 -22.75 47.92
C ASP A 371 7.55 -22.43 49.36
N ASN A 372 8.27 -21.34 49.64
CA ASN A 372 8.52 -20.91 51.02
C ASN A 372 7.23 -20.48 51.74
N MET A 373 6.32 -19.76 51.04
CA MET A 373 4.99 -19.44 51.59
C MET A 373 4.18 -20.68 51.93
N TYR A 374 4.18 -21.69 51.05
CA TYR A 374 3.53 -22.99 51.33
C TYR A 374 4.15 -23.70 52.54
N LEU A 375 5.47 -23.73 52.61
CA LEU A 375 6.19 -24.33 53.78
C LEU A 375 5.97 -23.54 55.07
N THR A 376 5.76 -22.23 54.99
CA THR A 376 5.47 -21.40 56.17
C THR A 376 4.03 -21.63 56.65
N ASN A 377 3.08 -21.75 55.73
CA ASN A 377 1.68 -21.99 56.05
C ASN A 377 1.41 -23.43 56.48
N ASN A 378 2.16 -24.39 55.88
CA ASN A 378 2.07 -25.83 56.17
C ASN A 378 3.44 -26.32 56.68
N ALA A 379 3.77 -25.90 57.89
CA ALA A 379 5.06 -26.23 58.53
C ALA A 379 5.27 -27.74 58.66
N ARG A 380 6.47 -28.19 58.35
CA ARG A 380 6.88 -29.60 58.62
C ARG A 380 7.21 -29.75 60.07
N TYR A 381 6.80 -30.88 60.63
CA TYR A 381 7.04 -31.20 62.03
C TYR A 381 7.90 -32.45 62.11
N ALA A 382 8.89 -32.43 63.02
CA ALA A 382 9.56 -33.63 63.47
C ALA A 382 8.75 -34.23 64.62
N VAL A 383 8.38 -35.51 64.49
CA VAL A 383 7.50 -36.22 65.45
C VAL A 383 8.25 -37.41 65.99
N LEU A 384 8.20 -37.58 67.35
CA LEU A 384 8.70 -38.79 67.97
C LEU A 384 7.69 -39.92 67.70
N ALA A 385 8.19 -40.99 67.03
CA ALA A 385 7.41 -42.14 66.62
C ALA A 385 6.62 -42.74 67.80
N GLY A 386 5.35 -42.96 67.67
CA GLY A 386 4.47 -43.59 68.69
C GLY A 386 4.05 -42.69 69.87
N GLN A 387 4.49 -41.43 69.91
CA GLN A 387 4.11 -40.48 70.98
C GLN A 387 3.10 -39.45 70.64
N VAL A 388 2.65 -39.38 69.33
CA VAL A 388 1.69 -38.41 68.82
C VAL A 388 0.70 -39.13 67.93
N GLU A 389 -0.58 -38.76 68.03
CA GLU A 389 -1.61 -39.20 67.11
C GLU A 389 -1.46 -38.45 65.79
N LEU A 390 -0.98 -39.15 64.73
CA LEU A 390 -0.63 -38.56 63.43
C LEU A 390 -1.87 -38.00 62.73
N ASP A 391 -3.05 -38.63 62.89
CA ASP A 391 -4.30 -38.17 62.27
C ASP A 391 -4.71 -36.78 62.82
N ASP A 392 -4.52 -36.51 64.09
CA ASP A 392 -4.79 -35.19 64.68
C ASP A 392 -3.82 -34.16 64.14
N LEU A 393 -2.56 -34.51 63.93
CA LEU A 393 -1.53 -33.58 63.39
C LEU A 393 -1.73 -33.32 61.90
N LEU A 394 -2.15 -34.35 61.12
CA LEU A 394 -2.38 -34.23 59.69
C LEU A 394 -3.68 -33.44 59.38
N THR A 395 -4.64 -33.46 60.35
CA THR A 395 -5.88 -32.71 60.22
C THR A 395 -5.72 -31.26 60.66
N SER A 396 -5.23 -30.38 59.76
CA SER A 396 -5.08 -28.94 60.05
C SER A 396 -6.43 -28.23 60.10
N ARG A 397 -6.98 -27.99 61.31
CA ARG A 397 -8.20 -27.22 61.55
C ARG A 397 -7.90 -26.00 62.45
N PRO A 398 -8.51 -24.86 62.22
CA PRO A 398 -8.44 -23.78 63.20
C PRO A 398 -9.01 -24.21 64.55
N GLY A 399 -8.25 -24.13 65.59
CA GLY A 399 -8.65 -24.60 66.96
C GLY A 399 -8.56 -26.12 67.14
N GLY A 400 -7.92 -26.86 66.20
CA GLY A 400 -7.72 -28.31 66.38
C GLY A 400 -6.79 -28.64 67.58
N ILE A 401 -7.06 -29.80 68.21
CA ILE A 401 -6.29 -30.33 69.35
C ILE A 401 -5.52 -31.50 68.88
N VAL A 402 -4.18 -31.48 69.08
CA VAL A 402 -3.28 -32.59 68.77
C VAL A 402 -2.98 -33.35 70.07
N ARG A 403 -3.29 -34.64 70.10
CA ARG A 403 -3.07 -35.50 71.29
C ARG A 403 -1.62 -36.00 71.27
N MET A 404 -0.87 -35.75 72.38
CA MET A 404 0.52 -36.21 72.52
C MET A 404 0.76 -36.76 73.92
N ARG A 405 1.64 -37.75 74.00
CA ARG A 405 2.02 -38.43 75.25
C ARG A 405 3.15 -37.71 76.00
N SER A 406 3.94 -36.90 75.33
CA SER A 406 5.08 -36.14 75.89
C SER A 406 5.02 -34.69 75.43
N PRO A 407 5.32 -33.70 76.25
CA PRO A 407 5.24 -32.26 75.91
C PRO A 407 6.10 -31.81 74.74
N ASN A 408 7.18 -32.56 74.40
CA ASN A 408 8.09 -32.19 73.31
C ASN A 408 8.07 -33.23 72.16
N ALA A 409 6.96 -33.99 72.02
CA ALA A 409 6.84 -35.02 70.99
C ALA A 409 6.71 -34.46 69.57
N VAL A 410 6.32 -33.18 69.43
CA VAL A 410 6.20 -32.47 68.14
C VAL A 410 7.11 -31.25 68.17
N THR A 411 8.03 -31.16 67.20
CA THR A 411 8.92 -30.01 67.08
C THR A 411 8.75 -29.44 65.65
N PRO A 412 8.37 -28.16 65.45
CA PRO A 412 8.33 -27.58 64.13
C PRO A 412 9.76 -27.51 63.57
N LEU A 413 9.94 -27.94 62.31
CA LEU A 413 11.18 -27.76 61.57
C LEU A 413 11.28 -26.29 61.14
N PRO A 414 12.43 -25.63 61.36
CA PRO A 414 12.60 -24.22 60.99
C PRO A 414 12.48 -24.05 59.49
N THR A 415 11.57 -23.19 59.05
CA THR A 415 11.45 -22.75 57.66
C THR A 415 12.15 -21.39 57.57
N PRO A 416 13.15 -21.23 56.68
CA PRO A 416 13.80 -19.93 56.53
C PRO A 416 12.74 -18.90 56.06
N GLN A 417 12.75 -17.72 56.65
CA GLN A 417 11.87 -16.62 56.22
C GLN A 417 12.33 -16.08 54.87
N ILE A 418 11.37 -15.70 54.03
CA ILE A 418 11.68 -15.04 52.79
C ILE A 418 12.31 -13.69 53.07
N SER A 419 13.48 -13.44 52.51
CA SER A 419 14.11 -12.10 52.57
C SER A 419 13.30 -11.09 51.77
N ALA A 420 13.18 -9.87 52.27
CA ALA A 420 12.63 -8.75 51.51
C ALA A 420 13.39 -8.51 50.19
N ASP A 421 14.64 -8.93 50.14
CA ASP A 421 15.48 -8.81 48.93
C ASP A 421 14.95 -9.65 47.77
N ALA A 422 14.25 -10.79 48.01
CA ALA A 422 13.65 -11.58 46.96
C ALA A 422 12.55 -10.79 46.17
N PHE A 423 11.74 -10.02 46.89
CA PHE A 423 10.74 -9.15 46.27
C PHE A 423 11.37 -7.96 45.54
N ASN A 424 12.47 -7.41 46.10
CA ASN A 424 13.22 -6.34 45.45
C ASN A 424 13.91 -6.86 44.18
N MET A 425 14.38 -8.10 44.15
CA MET A 425 14.98 -8.73 42.98
C MET A 425 13.94 -8.89 41.83
N VAL A 426 12.70 -9.31 42.15
CA VAL A 426 11.62 -9.38 41.13
C VAL A 426 11.36 -8.01 40.51
N LYS A 427 11.28 -6.94 41.35
CA LYS A 427 11.12 -5.57 40.84
C LYS A 427 12.31 -5.12 40.01
N TYR A 428 13.52 -5.45 40.39
CA TYR A 428 14.73 -5.15 39.63
C TYR A 428 14.73 -5.85 38.27
N LEU A 429 14.31 -7.13 38.21
CA LEU A 429 14.18 -7.86 36.96
C LEU A 429 13.11 -7.24 36.03
N ASP A 430 11.99 -6.74 36.58
CA ASP A 430 11.03 -5.98 35.82
C ASP A 430 11.64 -4.71 35.21
N GLN A 431 12.44 -3.98 35.99
CA GLN A 431 13.15 -2.80 35.46
C GLN A 431 14.15 -3.16 34.36
N VAL A 432 14.94 -4.21 34.55
CA VAL A 432 15.88 -4.69 33.52
C VAL A 432 15.15 -5.11 32.24
N ARG A 433 13.98 -5.76 32.37
CA ARG A 433 13.13 -6.08 31.21
C ARG A 433 12.70 -4.79 30.49
N GLU A 434 12.23 -3.79 31.21
CA GLU A 434 11.83 -2.49 30.64
C GLU A 434 13.01 -1.81 29.92
N GLU A 435 14.20 -1.80 30.52
CA GLU A 435 15.41 -1.22 29.93
C GLU A 435 15.86 -1.98 28.65
N ARG A 436 15.79 -3.32 28.64
CA ARG A 436 16.19 -4.15 27.49
C ARG A 436 15.19 -4.10 26.35
N SER A 437 13.90 -4.13 26.67
CA SER A 437 12.84 -4.16 25.64
C SER A 437 12.45 -2.78 25.13
N GLY A 438 12.65 -1.72 25.93
CA GLY A 438 12.13 -0.39 25.69
C GLY A 438 10.64 -0.27 25.99
N VAL A 439 10.02 -1.31 26.55
CA VAL A 439 8.60 -1.33 26.93
C VAL A 439 8.48 -0.99 28.40
N SER A 440 8.11 0.24 28.72
CA SER A 440 7.95 0.72 30.10
C SER A 440 6.48 0.71 30.54
N LYS A 441 6.26 0.73 31.86
CA LYS A 441 4.90 0.91 32.44
C LYS A 441 4.24 2.21 32.01
N MET A 442 5.03 3.23 31.65
CA MET A 442 4.51 4.49 31.10
C MET A 442 3.88 4.30 29.72
N THR A 443 4.51 3.52 28.84
CA THR A 443 3.94 3.24 27.51
C THR A 443 2.67 2.39 27.58
N GLN A 444 2.49 1.66 28.69
CA GLN A 444 1.31 0.82 28.95
C GLN A 444 0.14 1.58 29.57
N GLY A 445 0.30 2.87 29.91
CA GLY A 445 -0.73 3.66 30.59
C GLY A 445 -1.01 3.21 32.05
N LEU A 446 -0.15 2.38 32.63
CA LEU A 446 -0.35 1.72 33.93
C LEU A 446 0.49 2.34 35.06
N ASN A 447 1.06 3.54 34.89
CA ASN A 447 1.88 4.15 35.91
C ASN A 447 1.04 5.03 36.87
N PRO A 448 0.70 4.55 38.09
CA PRO A 448 -0.07 5.31 39.07
C PRO A 448 0.69 6.52 39.57
N ASP A 449 2.02 6.54 39.58
CA ASP A 449 2.85 7.64 40.08
C ASP A 449 2.74 8.91 39.22
N VAL A 450 2.42 8.75 37.92
CA VAL A 450 2.17 9.88 37.01
C VAL A 450 0.84 10.58 37.31
N LEU A 451 -0.14 9.87 37.84
CA LEU A 451 -1.45 10.40 38.19
C LEU A 451 -1.43 11.17 39.50
N THR A 452 -0.44 10.94 40.35
CA THR A 452 -0.31 11.53 41.72
C THR A 452 0.66 12.70 41.79
N SER A 453 1.53 12.89 40.77
CA SER A 453 2.52 13.96 40.74
C SER A 453 2.03 15.13 39.88
N HIS A 454 2.39 16.38 40.22
CA HIS A 454 2.14 17.59 39.43
C HIS A 454 2.95 17.62 38.13
N VAL A 455 2.90 16.54 37.32
CA VAL A 455 3.61 16.44 36.04
C VAL A 455 2.77 17.12 34.97
N THR A 456 3.37 18.03 34.21
CA THR A 456 2.69 18.69 33.09
C THR A 456 2.46 17.69 31.93
N SER A 457 1.34 17.88 31.23
CA SER A 457 1.02 17.00 30.04
C SER A 457 2.16 16.94 29.04
N GLY A 458 2.94 18.00 28.87
CA GLY A 458 4.11 18.04 27.98
C GLY A 458 5.26 17.14 28.42
N ALA A 459 5.48 17.04 29.76
CA ALA A 459 6.53 16.12 30.25
C ALA A 459 6.13 14.64 30.10
N ILE A 460 4.85 14.34 30.23
CA ILE A 460 4.30 12.99 30.00
C ILE A 460 4.45 12.63 28.52
N SER A 461 4.09 13.54 27.59
CA SER A 461 4.24 13.31 26.15
C SER A 461 5.70 13.06 25.78
N ALA A 462 6.64 13.90 26.25
CA ALA A 462 8.06 13.75 25.95
C ALA A 462 8.64 12.43 26.49
N ALA A 463 8.23 12.00 27.70
CA ALA A 463 8.65 10.73 28.26
C ALA A 463 8.07 9.54 27.48
N THR A 464 6.82 9.61 27.02
CA THR A 464 6.19 8.57 26.20
C THR A 464 6.85 8.49 24.83
N GLU A 465 7.16 9.63 24.20
CA GLU A 465 7.87 9.69 22.92
C GLU A 465 9.27 9.07 23.05
N SER A 466 10.01 9.39 24.11
CA SER A 466 11.33 8.79 24.36
C SER A 466 11.25 7.27 24.54
N ALA A 467 10.23 6.78 25.25
CA ALA A 467 10.04 5.34 25.45
C ALA A 467 9.65 4.61 24.15
N MET A 468 9.00 5.28 23.20
CA MET A 468 8.60 4.68 21.91
C MET A 468 9.74 4.62 20.88
N GLN A 469 10.84 5.36 21.04
CA GLN A 469 11.94 5.45 20.06
C GLN A 469 12.49 4.10 19.62
N ARG A 470 12.55 3.12 20.52
CA ARG A 470 13.05 1.80 20.19
C ARG A 470 12.08 1.01 19.31
N THR A 471 10.79 1.09 19.61
CA THR A 471 9.74 0.49 18.76
C THR A 471 9.68 1.18 17.39
N GLU A 472 9.88 2.49 17.35
CA GLU A 472 9.97 3.25 16.11
C GLU A 472 11.18 2.84 15.26
N LEU A 473 12.32 2.58 15.89
CA LEU A 473 13.51 2.06 15.18
C LEU A 473 13.22 0.70 14.57
N ILE A 474 12.58 -0.22 15.30
CA ILE A 474 12.16 -1.54 14.79
C ILE A 474 11.20 -1.36 13.61
N ALA A 475 10.21 -0.46 13.74
CA ALA A 475 9.28 -0.16 12.66
C ALA A 475 9.99 0.38 11.41
N ARG A 476 10.98 1.25 11.59
CA ARG A 476 11.77 1.80 10.49
C ARG A 476 12.61 0.73 9.80
N ILE A 477 13.21 -0.18 10.57
CA ILE A 477 13.94 -1.33 10.01
C ILE A 477 12.98 -2.19 9.18
N PHE A 478 11.80 -2.53 9.71
CA PHE A 478 10.78 -3.31 8.98
C PHE A 478 10.33 -2.61 7.69
N ALA A 479 10.13 -1.29 7.75
CA ALA A 479 9.73 -0.50 6.59
C ALA A 479 10.77 -0.53 5.47
N GLU A 480 12.04 -0.26 5.80
CA GLU A 480 13.10 -0.10 4.80
C GLU A 480 13.66 -1.43 4.28
N THR A 481 13.55 -2.52 5.05
CA THR A 481 14.12 -3.81 4.65
C THR A 481 13.11 -4.73 3.97
N GLY A 482 11.95 -4.95 4.54
CA GLY A 482 11.02 -5.96 4.02
C GLY A 482 9.76 -5.39 3.39
N ILE A 483 9.09 -4.41 4.03
CA ILE A 483 7.83 -3.90 3.51
C ILE A 483 8.03 -3.14 2.19
N LYS A 484 9.12 -2.40 2.08
CA LYS A 484 9.52 -1.75 0.84
C LYS A 484 9.69 -2.75 -0.31
N ASP A 485 10.31 -3.87 -0.04
CA ASP A 485 10.51 -4.92 -1.03
C ASP A 485 9.19 -5.61 -1.41
N VAL A 486 8.28 -5.84 -0.45
CA VAL A 486 6.92 -6.33 -0.73
C VAL A 486 6.21 -5.43 -1.74
N PHE A 487 6.19 -4.12 -1.52
CA PHE A 487 5.51 -3.18 -2.42
C PHE A 487 6.19 -3.07 -3.79
N ARG A 488 7.52 -3.13 -3.85
CA ARG A 488 8.26 -3.20 -5.11
C ARG A 488 7.89 -4.44 -5.92
N CYS A 489 7.79 -5.59 -5.25
CA CYS A 489 7.41 -6.84 -5.90
C CYS A 489 5.94 -6.85 -6.34
N ILE A 490 5.02 -6.26 -5.55
CA ILE A 490 3.62 -6.05 -5.98
C ILE A 490 3.59 -5.26 -7.29
N TYR A 491 4.30 -4.14 -7.32
CA TYR A 491 4.40 -3.28 -8.51
C TYR A 491 4.91 -4.05 -9.73
N GLN A 492 6.01 -4.81 -9.59
CA GLN A 492 6.59 -5.61 -10.65
C GLN A 492 5.66 -6.73 -11.13
N LEU A 493 4.95 -7.40 -10.20
CA LEU A 493 3.99 -8.45 -10.55
C LEU A 493 2.80 -7.89 -11.31
N ILE A 494 2.27 -6.75 -10.89
CA ILE A 494 1.18 -6.07 -11.61
C ILE A 494 1.62 -5.69 -13.01
N GLN A 495 2.78 -5.06 -13.14
CA GLN A 495 3.32 -4.65 -14.45
C GLN A 495 3.57 -5.83 -15.39
N ARG A 496 4.01 -6.98 -14.85
CA ARG A 496 4.35 -8.17 -15.65
C ARG A 496 3.13 -8.97 -16.12
N TYR A 497 2.10 -9.06 -15.29
CA TYR A 497 0.99 -9.99 -15.50
C TYR A 497 -0.37 -9.32 -15.77
N GLU A 498 -0.51 -8.02 -15.52
CA GLU A 498 -1.75 -7.30 -15.77
C GLU A 498 -1.63 -6.45 -17.04
N ASP A 499 -1.93 -7.06 -18.19
CA ASP A 499 -1.83 -6.39 -19.51
C ASP A 499 -3.09 -5.60 -19.89
N ARG A 500 -4.19 -5.73 -19.13
CA ARG A 500 -5.48 -5.13 -19.48
C ARG A 500 -5.81 -3.95 -18.59
N GLU A 501 -6.39 -2.91 -19.19
CA GLU A 501 -6.98 -1.81 -18.46
C GLU A 501 -8.09 -2.33 -17.54
N LYS A 502 -7.99 -2.02 -16.24
CA LYS A 502 -8.99 -2.38 -15.24
C LYS A 502 -9.60 -1.11 -14.66
N ILE A 503 -10.92 -1.10 -14.49
CA ILE A 503 -11.60 -0.03 -13.76
C ILE A 503 -11.73 -0.45 -12.31
N VAL A 504 -11.05 0.24 -11.43
CA VAL A 504 -11.04 -0.06 -10.00
C VAL A 504 -11.62 1.11 -9.21
N PHE A 505 -12.40 0.77 -8.18
CA PHE A 505 -12.96 1.78 -7.28
C PHE A 505 -11.93 2.17 -6.22
N LEU A 506 -11.26 3.31 -6.42
CA LEU A 506 -10.22 3.85 -5.55
C LEU A 506 -10.64 5.23 -5.04
N ASN A 507 -10.46 5.49 -3.76
CA ASN A 507 -10.71 6.80 -3.15
C ASN A 507 -12.09 7.40 -3.53
N ASN A 508 -13.16 6.57 -3.50
CA ASN A 508 -14.53 6.90 -3.89
C ASN A 508 -14.74 7.29 -5.37
N LYS A 509 -13.83 6.91 -6.24
CA LYS A 509 -13.94 7.15 -7.70
C LYS A 509 -13.60 5.88 -8.45
N PHE A 510 -14.24 5.69 -9.61
CA PHE A 510 -13.83 4.69 -10.58
C PHE A 510 -12.66 5.25 -11.38
N VAL A 511 -11.48 4.65 -11.20
CA VAL A 511 -10.26 5.06 -11.90
C VAL A 511 -9.87 3.95 -12.87
N PRO A 512 -9.71 4.26 -14.17
CA PRO A 512 -9.11 3.34 -15.11
C PRO A 512 -7.61 3.24 -14.82
N ILE A 513 -7.12 2.01 -14.65
CA ILE A 513 -5.72 1.72 -14.39
C ILE A 513 -5.20 0.89 -15.54
N ASP A 514 -4.13 1.36 -16.14
CA ASP A 514 -3.43 0.68 -17.23
C ASP A 514 -1.98 0.41 -16.82
N PRO A 515 -1.70 -0.77 -16.26
CA PRO A 515 -0.35 -1.13 -15.80
C PRO A 515 0.68 -1.20 -16.93
N SER A 516 0.26 -1.41 -18.18
CA SER A 516 1.16 -1.50 -19.33
C SER A 516 1.91 -0.17 -19.61
N LYS A 517 1.35 0.95 -19.14
CA LYS A 517 1.96 2.28 -19.25
C LYS A 517 2.91 2.63 -18.12
N TRP A 518 3.02 1.78 -17.13
CA TRP A 518 3.89 2.04 -15.98
C TRP A 518 5.36 1.89 -16.36
N LYS A 519 6.22 2.75 -15.81
CA LYS A 519 7.68 2.65 -16.02
C LYS A 519 8.25 1.46 -15.26
N ASP A 520 9.31 0.87 -15.77
CA ASP A 520 9.94 -0.33 -15.19
C ASP A 520 10.41 -0.15 -13.74
N LYS A 521 10.75 1.06 -13.35
CA LYS A 521 11.21 1.33 -11.97
C LYS A 521 10.68 2.66 -11.46
N LEU A 522 9.94 2.62 -10.36
CA LEU A 522 9.62 3.78 -9.53
C LEU A 522 10.29 3.64 -8.16
N ASN A 523 10.68 4.76 -7.57
CA ASN A 523 11.13 4.75 -6.18
C ASN A 523 9.94 4.53 -5.27
N CYS A 524 10.07 3.57 -4.36
CA CYS A 524 9.06 3.28 -3.34
C CYS A 524 9.52 3.79 -1.99
N THR A 525 8.69 4.57 -1.34
CA THR A 525 8.91 5.07 0.03
C THR A 525 7.81 4.54 0.93
N ILE A 526 8.16 4.05 2.09
CA ILE A 526 7.18 3.55 3.07
C ILE A 526 6.79 4.67 4.02
N ASN A 527 5.51 4.94 4.12
CA ASN A 527 4.94 5.87 5.08
C ASN A 527 5.00 5.29 6.49
N VAL A 528 6.16 5.39 7.10
CA VAL A 528 6.29 5.14 8.53
C VAL A 528 5.90 6.43 9.22
N GLY A 529 4.75 6.45 9.88
CA GLY A 529 4.27 7.63 10.62
C GLY A 529 5.16 8.02 11.82
N ILE A 530 6.49 7.89 11.63
CA ILE A 530 7.54 8.17 12.61
C ILE A 530 7.62 9.70 12.78
N GLY A 531 7.47 10.17 14.01
CA GLY A 531 7.57 11.59 14.35
C GLY A 531 6.27 12.39 14.22
N SER A 532 5.19 11.83 13.68
CA SER A 532 3.87 12.41 13.87
C SER A 532 3.36 11.94 15.24
N GLY A 533 3.53 12.75 16.25
CA GLY A 533 3.05 12.53 17.61
C GLY A 533 1.64 11.97 17.68
N SER A 534 1.09 11.81 18.86
CA SER A 534 -0.29 11.35 19.08
C SER A 534 -1.25 12.01 18.07
N GLN A 535 -2.34 11.35 17.72
CA GLN A 535 -3.41 11.91 16.86
C GLN A 535 -3.73 13.37 17.25
N GLN A 536 -3.58 13.68 18.52
CA GLN A 536 -3.74 15.02 19.10
C GLN A 536 -2.65 16.01 18.63
N SER A 537 -1.40 15.57 18.51
CA SER A 537 -0.29 16.39 17.99
C SER A 537 -0.45 16.66 16.47
N LYS A 538 -0.92 15.65 15.70
CA LYS A 538 -1.25 15.82 14.28
C LYS A 538 -2.38 16.83 14.09
N MET A 539 -3.44 16.71 14.87
CA MET A 539 -4.55 17.68 14.85
C MET A 539 -4.09 19.09 15.22
N GLN A 540 -3.21 19.25 16.20
CA GLN A 540 -2.64 20.55 16.56
C GLN A 540 -1.81 21.13 15.41
N THR A 541 -0.96 20.32 14.76
CA THR A 541 -0.16 20.75 13.61
C THR A 541 -1.06 21.18 12.45
N MET A 542 -2.11 20.39 12.14
CA MET A 542 -3.08 20.74 11.11
C MET A 542 -3.88 21.99 11.43
N THR A 543 -4.26 22.16 12.70
CA THR A 543 -4.90 23.40 13.16
C THR A 543 -3.97 24.60 12.97
N GLY A 544 -2.66 24.43 13.23
CA GLY A 544 -1.64 25.43 12.95
C GLY A 544 -1.55 25.78 11.45
N ILE A 545 -1.53 24.78 10.56
CA ILE A 545 -1.52 24.95 9.12
C ILE A 545 -2.79 25.69 8.65
N MET A 546 -3.96 25.30 9.16
CA MET A 546 -5.23 25.96 8.85
C MET A 546 -5.23 27.43 9.29
N THR A 547 -4.64 27.75 10.44
CA THR A 547 -4.48 29.12 10.92
C THR A 547 -3.58 29.93 9.99
N ILE A 548 -2.47 29.35 9.52
CA ILE A 548 -1.57 30.00 8.57
C ILE A 548 -2.30 30.25 7.24
N ILE A 549 -3.02 29.26 6.71
CA ILE A 549 -3.82 29.40 5.49
C ILE A 549 -4.84 30.54 5.66
N GLN A 550 -5.53 30.62 6.80
CA GLN A 550 -6.49 31.68 7.10
C GLN A 550 -5.84 33.07 7.14
N GLN A 551 -4.65 33.17 7.74
CA GLN A 551 -3.88 34.43 7.75
C GLN A 551 -3.43 34.85 6.35
N LEU A 552 -2.99 33.90 5.52
CA LEU A 552 -2.61 34.17 4.12
C LEU A 552 -3.80 34.65 3.30
N ILE A 553 -4.99 34.09 3.50
CA ILE A 553 -6.23 34.53 2.84
C ILE A 553 -6.58 35.97 3.27
N GLN A 554 -6.52 36.27 4.57
CA GLN A 554 -6.81 37.62 5.10
C GLN A 554 -5.82 38.67 4.56
N ASN A 555 -4.58 38.29 4.30
CA ASN A 555 -3.56 39.18 3.73
C ASN A 555 -3.59 39.26 2.19
N GLY A 556 -4.65 38.79 1.54
CA GLY A 556 -4.83 38.89 0.08
C GLY A 556 -4.07 37.82 -0.73
N GLY A 557 -3.58 36.76 -0.09
CA GLY A 557 -2.87 35.65 -0.77
C GLY A 557 -3.76 34.66 -1.50
N MET A 558 -5.07 34.91 -1.56
CA MET A 558 -6.01 34.05 -2.27
C MET A 558 -5.84 34.18 -3.79
N GLY A 559 -5.66 33.06 -4.46
CA GLY A 559 -5.40 33.01 -5.91
C GLY A 559 -3.93 33.09 -6.31
N THR A 560 -3.03 33.49 -5.42
CA THR A 560 -1.56 33.57 -5.66
C THR A 560 -0.79 32.52 -4.86
N LEU A 561 -0.92 32.54 -3.53
CA LEU A 561 -0.25 31.60 -2.62
C LEU A 561 -1.17 30.47 -2.15
N VAL A 562 -2.48 30.72 -2.05
CA VAL A 562 -3.47 29.73 -1.60
C VAL A 562 -4.59 29.65 -2.64
N THR A 563 -4.74 28.45 -3.24
CA THR A 563 -5.84 28.15 -4.16
C THR A 563 -7.00 27.49 -3.42
N PRO A 564 -8.25 27.52 -3.94
CA PRO A 564 -9.36 26.76 -3.37
C PRO A 564 -9.05 25.25 -3.24
N GLN A 565 -8.24 24.72 -4.17
CA GLN A 565 -7.80 23.33 -4.14
C GLN A 565 -6.88 23.05 -2.95
N ASN A 566 -5.98 23.98 -2.59
CA ASN A 566 -5.10 23.84 -1.43
C ASN A 566 -5.89 23.83 -0.13
N ILE A 567 -6.95 24.65 -0.05
CA ILE A 567 -7.84 24.68 1.11
C ILE A 567 -8.59 23.35 1.22
N TYR A 568 -9.15 22.87 0.10
CA TYR A 568 -9.83 21.57 0.06
C TYR A 568 -8.91 20.44 0.50
N ASN A 569 -7.67 20.38 -0.01
CA ASN A 569 -6.69 19.36 0.35
C ASN A 569 -6.35 19.41 1.86
N ALA A 570 -6.12 20.61 2.41
CA ALA A 570 -5.80 20.77 3.83
C ALA A 570 -6.96 20.34 4.75
N VAL A 571 -8.19 20.71 4.40
CA VAL A 571 -9.37 20.31 5.18
C VAL A 571 -9.69 18.82 4.97
N SER A 572 -9.49 18.29 3.77
CA SER A 572 -9.65 16.85 3.49
C SER A 572 -8.71 16.01 4.36
N GLU A 573 -7.47 16.44 4.49
CA GLU A 573 -6.48 15.79 5.36
C GLU A 573 -6.84 15.92 6.84
N PHE A 574 -7.33 17.09 7.28
CA PHE A 574 -7.80 17.29 8.64
C PHE A 574 -8.99 16.37 8.99
N VAL A 575 -9.93 16.22 8.05
CA VAL A 575 -11.10 15.34 8.20
C VAL A 575 -10.66 13.87 8.25
N ALA A 576 -9.71 13.46 7.40
CA ALA A 576 -9.16 12.10 7.39
C ALA A 576 -8.46 11.76 8.72
N GLN A 577 -7.67 12.70 9.26
CA GLN A 577 -7.02 12.54 10.57
C GLN A 577 -8.00 12.55 11.74
N SER A 578 -9.18 13.17 11.58
CA SER A 578 -10.26 13.11 12.56
C SER A 578 -11.04 11.79 12.57
N GLY A 579 -10.69 10.85 11.67
CA GLY A 579 -11.28 9.51 11.58
C GLY A 579 -12.42 9.36 10.55
N TYR A 580 -12.75 10.41 9.81
CA TYR A 580 -13.77 10.34 8.76
C TYR A 580 -13.11 10.04 7.40
N LYS A 581 -13.52 8.96 6.75
CA LYS A 581 -12.94 8.52 5.47
C LYS A 581 -13.37 9.33 4.26
N ASN A 582 -14.44 10.12 4.35
CA ASN A 582 -15.00 10.87 3.24
C ASN A 582 -15.08 12.36 3.58
N SER A 583 -14.19 13.15 2.99
CA SER A 583 -14.17 14.61 3.12
C SER A 583 -15.27 15.30 2.30
N ASP A 584 -15.78 14.62 1.24
CA ASP A 584 -16.82 15.20 0.36
C ASP A 584 -18.18 15.40 1.08
N MET A 585 -18.36 14.74 2.24
CA MET A 585 -19.52 14.99 3.11
C MET A 585 -19.48 16.38 3.78
N PHE A 586 -18.30 16.97 3.93
CA PHE A 586 -18.10 18.23 4.64
C PHE A 586 -17.78 19.38 3.71
N ILE A 587 -17.06 19.10 2.59
CA ILE A 587 -16.60 20.13 1.65
C ILE A 587 -16.63 19.56 0.24
N SER A 588 -17.20 20.34 -0.69
CA SER A 588 -17.21 19.97 -2.10
C SER A 588 -15.85 20.21 -2.77
N ASN A 589 -15.43 19.30 -3.63
CA ASN A 589 -14.16 19.43 -4.37
C ASN A 589 -14.25 20.59 -5.38
N PRO A 590 -13.37 21.60 -5.29
CA PRO A 590 -13.38 22.74 -6.21
C PRO A 590 -13.14 22.35 -7.67
N ALA A 591 -12.42 21.26 -7.92
CA ALA A 591 -12.16 20.75 -9.28
C ALA A 591 -13.41 20.21 -9.99
N MET A 592 -14.46 19.83 -9.23
CA MET A 592 -15.73 19.34 -9.77
C MET A 592 -16.80 20.45 -9.87
N MET A 593 -16.53 21.63 -9.34
CA MET A 593 -17.46 22.76 -9.46
C MET A 593 -17.26 23.46 -10.81
N PRO A 594 -18.35 23.87 -11.48
CA PRO A 594 -18.22 24.77 -12.62
C PRO A 594 -17.45 26.02 -12.16
N PRO A 595 -16.61 26.61 -13.03
CA PRO A 595 -15.84 27.79 -12.69
C PRO A 595 -16.77 28.84 -12.04
N PRO A 596 -16.36 29.48 -10.94
CA PRO A 596 -17.18 30.45 -10.27
C PRO A 596 -17.58 31.52 -11.27
N LYS A 597 -18.88 31.79 -11.39
CA LYS A 597 -19.35 32.96 -12.17
C LYS A 597 -18.56 34.14 -11.65
N PRO A 598 -17.97 34.95 -12.57
CA PRO A 598 -17.25 36.14 -12.16
C PRO A 598 -18.17 36.96 -11.22
N PRO A 599 -17.65 37.47 -10.10
CA PRO A 599 -18.48 38.22 -9.17
C PRO A 599 -19.25 39.31 -9.95
N GLU A 600 -20.55 39.39 -9.76
CA GLU A 600 -21.32 40.49 -10.38
C GLU A 600 -20.67 41.80 -9.97
N PRO A 601 -20.30 42.65 -10.94
CA PRO A 601 -19.57 43.86 -10.62
C PRO A 601 -20.37 44.69 -9.63
N THR A 602 -19.72 45.15 -8.61
CA THR A 602 -20.27 45.97 -7.54
C THR A 602 -20.99 47.20 -8.13
N ILE A 603 -22.00 47.74 -7.45
CA ILE A 603 -22.76 48.92 -7.92
C ILE A 603 -21.80 50.07 -8.29
N GLU A 604 -20.70 50.21 -7.56
CA GLU A 604 -19.65 51.20 -7.85
C GLU A 604 -18.89 50.91 -9.16
N GLU A 605 -18.58 49.66 -9.46
CA GLU A 605 -17.94 49.27 -10.73
C GLU A 605 -18.89 49.40 -11.92
N LYS A 606 -20.21 49.10 -11.74
CA LYS A 606 -21.23 49.34 -12.75
C LYS A 606 -21.38 50.86 -13.04
N VAL A 607 -21.33 51.69 -12.00
CA VAL A 607 -21.36 53.15 -12.13
C VAL A 607 -20.08 53.67 -12.78
N GLN A 608 -18.93 53.10 -12.49
CA GLN A 608 -17.66 53.49 -13.08
C GLN A 608 -17.56 53.06 -14.55
N ALA A 609 -18.05 51.88 -14.90
CA ALA A 609 -18.18 51.42 -16.27
C ALA A 609 -19.17 52.24 -17.10
N GLN A 610 -20.31 52.68 -16.50
CA GLN A 610 -21.22 53.62 -17.15
C GLN A 610 -20.59 55.01 -17.30
N LYS A 611 -19.84 55.51 -16.35
CA LYS A 611 -19.12 56.79 -16.50
C LYS A 611 -18.08 56.73 -17.62
N SER A 612 -17.30 55.67 -17.71
CA SER A 612 -16.34 55.50 -18.81
C SER A 612 -17.00 55.34 -20.16
N GLN A 613 -18.17 54.68 -20.25
CA GLN A 613 -18.96 54.63 -21.50
C GLN A 613 -19.51 56.00 -21.92
N ILE A 614 -20.01 56.81 -20.97
CA ILE A 614 -20.48 58.17 -21.22
C ILE A 614 -19.32 59.08 -21.65
N GLU A 615 -18.14 58.91 -21.06
CA GLU A 615 -16.93 59.64 -21.43
C GLU A 615 -16.44 59.29 -22.83
N LEU A 616 -16.50 58.01 -23.18
CA LEU A 616 -16.20 57.50 -24.53
C LEU A 616 -17.18 58.01 -25.55
N GLN A 617 -18.48 58.09 -25.26
CA GLN A 617 -19.51 58.70 -26.09
C GLN A 617 -19.32 60.21 -26.26
N LYS A 618 -18.91 60.93 -25.17
CA LYS A 618 -18.55 62.36 -25.27
C LYS A 618 -17.34 62.57 -26.18
N LEU A 619 -16.30 61.76 -26.05
CA LEU A 619 -15.13 61.82 -26.93
C LEU A 619 -15.50 61.52 -28.39
N GLN A 620 -16.39 60.58 -28.66
CA GLN A 620 -16.87 60.28 -29.99
C GLN A 620 -17.72 61.43 -30.57
N LEU A 621 -18.55 62.10 -29.77
CA LEU A 621 -19.30 63.30 -30.18
C LEU A 621 -18.35 64.47 -30.46
N GLN A 622 -17.36 64.72 -29.62
CA GLN A 622 -16.33 65.75 -29.89
C GLN A 622 -15.54 65.49 -31.17
N ALA A 623 -15.18 64.24 -31.41
CA ALA A 623 -14.51 63.88 -32.67
C ALA A 623 -15.39 64.12 -33.90
N LYS A 624 -16.71 63.82 -33.82
CA LYS A 624 -17.66 64.14 -34.89
C LYS A 624 -17.89 65.66 -35.09
N GLU A 625 -17.95 66.43 -33.99
CA GLU A 625 -17.99 67.87 -34.04
C GLU A 625 -16.76 68.43 -34.75
N LEU A 626 -15.61 67.96 -34.47
CA LEU A 626 -14.31 68.36 -35.09
C LEU A 626 -14.27 67.98 -36.56
N GLU A 627 -14.82 66.82 -36.94
CA GLU A 627 -14.91 66.39 -38.31
C GLU A 627 -15.89 67.29 -39.14
N ILE A 628 -17.04 67.65 -38.54
CA ILE A 628 -18.02 68.56 -39.14
C ILE A 628 -17.41 69.95 -39.26
N ASP A 629 -16.71 70.48 -38.25
CA ASP A 629 -16.05 71.79 -38.30
C ASP A 629 -14.92 71.84 -39.37
N THR A 630 -14.19 70.75 -39.54
CA THR A 630 -13.16 70.60 -40.58
C THR A 630 -13.78 70.49 -41.97
N GLN A 631 -14.98 69.84 -42.14
CA GLN A 631 -15.75 69.82 -43.39
C GLN A 631 -16.29 71.17 -43.72
N LEU A 632 -16.89 71.88 -42.75
CA LEU A 632 -17.37 73.26 -42.92
C LEU A 632 -16.26 74.22 -43.35
N LYS A 633 -15.09 74.18 -42.70
CA LYS A 633 -13.93 75.00 -43.09
C LYS A 633 -13.38 74.64 -44.46
N SER A 634 -13.41 73.36 -44.83
CA SER A 634 -13.06 72.98 -46.23
C SER A 634 -14.02 73.44 -47.27
N GLN A 635 -15.34 73.48 -46.98
CA GLN A 635 -16.37 74.02 -47.86
C GLN A 635 -16.29 75.56 -47.96
N GLU A 636 -16.08 76.29 -46.86
CA GLU A 636 -15.80 77.68 -46.85
C GLU A 636 -14.54 78.05 -47.68
N LEU A 637 -13.50 77.23 -47.60
CA LEU A 637 -12.30 77.44 -48.39
C LEU A 637 -12.52 77.20 -49.89
N GLN A 638 -13.40 76.25 -50.25
CA GLN A 638 -13.78 75.97 -51.61
C GLN A 638 -14.66 77.17 -52.16
N LEU A 639 -15.67 77.63 -51.41
CA LEU A 639 -16.46 78.80 -51.76
C LEU A 639 -15.59 80.05 -51.97
N LYS A 640 -14.59 80.32 -51.07
CA LYS A 640 -13.67 81.44 -51.27
C LYS A 640 -12.77 81.28 -52.50
N LYS A 641 -12.40 80.02 -52.87
CA LYS A 641 -11.67 79.76 -54.12
C LYS A 641 -12.55 79.97 -55.36
N GLU A 642 -13.82 79.63 -55.28
CA GLU A 642 -14.81 79.87 -56.37
C GLU A 642 -15.09 81.37 -56.52
N GLU A 643 -15.29 82.10 -55.43
CA GLU A 643 -15.42 83.58 -55.45
C GLU A 643 -14.18 84.27 -56.05
N ALA A 644 -12.95 83.81 -55.63
CA ALA A 644 -11.77 84.36 -56.20
C ALA A 644 -11.53 84.00 -57.66
N ALA A 645 -12.01 82.84 -58.11
CA ALA A 645 -12.01 82.46 -59.54
C ALA A 645 -13.00 83.24 -60.35
N ILE A 646 -14.18 83.51 -59.79
CA ILE A 646 -15.21 84.41 -60.46
C ILE A 646 -14.71 85.84 -60.55
N ASP A 647 -14.06 86.35 -59.49
CA ASP A 647 -13.49 87.73 -59.50
C ASP A 647 -12.35 87.86 -60.50
N LEU A 648 -11.54 86.79 -60.62
CA LEU A 648 -10.46 86.74 -61.63
C LEU A 648 -11.00 86.68 -63.05
N ALA A 649 -12.09 85.90 -63.25
CA ALA A 649 -12.78 85.81 -64.53
C ALA A 649 -13.47 87.15 -64.95
N LEU A 650 -14.10 87.89 -64.01
CA LEU A 650 -14.66 89.20 -64.17
C LEU A 650 -13.55 90.21 -64.54
N LYS A 651 -12.40 90.19 -63.84
CA LYS A 651 -11.24 91.07 -64.20
C LYS A 651 -10.66 90.73 -65.58
N GLN A 652 -10.67 89.47 -65.96
CA GLN A 652 -10.23 89.11 -67.32
C GLN A 652 -11.24 89.60 -68.40
N GLN A 653 -12.57 89.49 -68.12
CA GLN A 653 -13.57 90.06 -69.01
C GLN A 653 -13.47 91.62 -69.10
N GLU A 654 -13.28 92.33 -68.01
CA GLU A 654 -13.05 93.77 -68.01
C GLU A 654 -11.75 94.13 -68.77
N LEU A 655 -10.72 93.33 -68.66
CA LEU A 655 -9.46 93.52 -69.44
C LEU A 655 -9.68 93.28 -70.93
N GLN A 656 -10.54 92.25 -71.28
CA GLN A 656 -10.92 92.05 -72.69
C GLN A 656 -11.77 93.17 -73.23
N LEU A 657 -12.76 93.68 -72.43
CA LEU A 657 -13.57 94.83 -72.78
C LEU A 657 -12.74 96.08 -72.98
N LYS A 658 -11.83 96.33 -72.10
CA LYS A 658 -10.85 97.43 -72.25
C LYS A 658 -9.97 97.27 -73.47
N LYS A 659 -9.49 96.06 -73.80
CA LYS A 659 -8.77 95.80 -75.05
C LYS A 659 -9.63 96.05 -76.27
N SER A 660 -10.83 95.57 -76.28
CA SER A 660 -11.81 95.81 -77.40
C SER A 660 -12.18 97.33 -77.53
N GLN A 661 -12.27 98.08 -76.42
CA GLN A 661 -12.45 99.52 -76.43
C GLN A 661 -11.18 100.30 -76.98
N LEU A 662 -9.96 99.77 -76.62
CA LEU A 662 -8.76 100.31 -77.20
C LEU A 662 -8.63 100.05 -78.69
N ASP A 663 -8.98 98.78 -79.14
CA ASP A 663 -8.99 98.43 -80.53
C ASP A 663 -10.04 99.28 -81.35
N LEU A 664 -11.24 99.58 -80.73
CA LEU A 664 -12.26 100.47 -81.31
C LEU A 664 -11.74 101.92 -81.42
N ASN A 665 -11.06 102.44 -80.37
CA ASN A 665 -10.45 103.75 -80.36
C ASN A 665 -9.31 103.86 -81.40
N GLU A 666 -8.48 102.78 -81.55
CA GLU A 666 -7.45 102.74 -82.60
C GLU A 666 -8.07 102.72 -84.02
N GLN A 667 -9.21 102.02 -84.19
CA GLN A 667 -9.96 102.02 -85.44
C GLN A 667 -10.61 103.41 -85.73
N GLU A 668 -11.18 104.11 -84.70
CA GLU A 668 -11.69 105.48 -84.83
C GLU A 668 -10.53 106.47 -85.18
N LEU A 669 -9.40 106.39 -84.52
CA LEU A 669 -8.25 107.19 -84.82
C LEU A 669 -7.62 106.89 -86.21
N ALA A 670 -7.75 105.63 -86.70
CA ALA A 670 -7.36 105.23 -88.02
C ALA A 670 -8.33 105.78 -89.08
N LEU A 671 -9.64 105.88 -88.76
CA LEU A 671 -10.66 106.48 -89.59
C LEU A 671 -10.52 108.00 -89.66
N GLU A 672 -10.23 108.71 -88.56
CA GLU A 672 -9.95 110.17 -88.60
C GLU A 672 -8.61 110.49 -89.33
N ALA A 673 -7.64 109.63 -89.33
CA ALA A 673 -6.39 109.82 -90.08
C ALA A 673 -6.60 109.67 -91.62
N VAL A 674 -7.69 108.99 -92.03
CA VAL A 674 -8.03 108.83 -93.45
C VAL A 674 -8.84 110.02 -93.99
N GLN A 675 -9.59 110.76 -93.13
CA GLN A 675 -10.38 111.95 -93.56
C GLN A 675 -9.66 113.29 -93.66
N ASN A 676 -8.45 113.36 -93.08
CA ASN A 676 -7.69 114.66 -93.12
C ASN A 676 -6.44 114.52 -93.96
N ARG A 677 -6.53 114.14 -95.20
CA ARG A 677 -5.53 114.34 -96.21
C ARG A 677 -5.94 115.61 -97.09
N PRO A 678 -5.25 116.71 -97.05
CA PRO A 678 -5.45 117.80 -98.00
C PRO A 678 -4.85 117.43 -99.34
N VAL A 679 -5.66 117.70 -100.37
CA VAL A 679 -5.24 117.76 -101.76
C VAL A 679 -4.32 118.99 -101.95
N GLY A 680 -3.34 118.86 -102.60
CA GLY A 680 -2.57 120.07 -103.08
C GLY A 680 -1.30 119.78 -103.76
N ILE A 681 -1.45 119.74 -105.04
CA ILE A 681 -0.77 120.41 -106.13
C ILE A 681 0.74 120.38 -106.19
N GLY A 682 1.23 119.71 -107.11
CA GLY A 682 2.45 119.76 -107.85
C GLY A 682 3.26 121.07 -107.96
N PRO A 683 4.13 121.30 -108.80
CA PRO A 683 4.90 120.49 -109.75
C PRO A 683 6.45 120.69 -109.61
N THR A 684 7.03 120.04 -110.28
CA THR A 684 8.26 119.94 -111.07
C THR A 684 9.25 118.94 -110.56
#